data_5653518d4b7ffadbace2606b887a6a1f
#
_entry.id   5653518d4b7ffadbace2606b887a6a1f
#
_cell.length_a   1.000
_cell.length_b   1.000
_cell.length_c   1.000
_cell.angle_alpha   90.00
_cell.angle_beta   90.00
_cell.angle_gamma   90.00
#
_symmetry.space_group_name_H-M   'P 1'
#
loop_
_entity.id
_entity.type
_entity.pdbx_description
1 polymer ?
#
loop_
_entity_poly.entity_id
_entity_poly.type
_entity_poly.pdbx_seq_one_letter_code
_entity_poly.pdbx_strand_id
1 'polypeptide(L)'
;MKYIKKYIWSVLLFLSLSSYAGNLKLWYNKPASEWTEALPLGNSRLGVMVYGGTEVEELQLNEETFWAGSPYRNDNPDALKALPEVRKLIFAGRYKEAQDLVNKNFLTQRNGMPYQTIGSLMINFQNHKNATDYYRELDIEKAVASVSYKVDGVTYKRELFSSIADNVVIMRISCSEPGKLSFGVSFNCPLEHKVSVKNKCLYLKAKANDHEGVPGKLFDETLVKAVNDGGKVSFTDNTLKVDNADSVTLYISSATNFINYKDISGNSYKKAVGYLNEAVKKDYVQAREEHIRRYSELFSRLNLEISSDDYSNEPTDQRIKKFNDRNDAGLAVLMFQYGRYLLISSSLPGGQPANLQGIWNKDKVAPWDSKYTVNINLQMNYWPAEVTNLSECHEPLFKMLEELSEAGKETARVMYGCNGWVLHHNTDLWRSTGVVDGAFWGMWPNGGAWLCQHLWQHYLYTGDMAFLEKYYDVMKGSADFFMDFLVKHPVYGWMVTCPSNSPEHGPNGENSNSASTVAGCTMDNQIVFEILCNTRDASKLLNKDPQYIDRLQSMIDMLAPMQIGKYNQLQEWLEDVDKPNDKHRHISHAFGLYPGNQISPYKNPQLFQAVKNTLLQRGDEATGWSIGWKINLWARMQDGNHAYKIIRNLFEGRTYPNLFDAHPPFQIDGNFGYTAGVAEMLVQSYDEALHLLPALPDEWRSGKVAGLKARGCFTVDMEWRGGELLSAKIKSEKGGNLRIRSFIPLKGKGLVKAEGKNENPYYCNAEIKEPLVSKEIVAEYPVLFKVYEYDLETEAGSEYVIQRL
;
A
#
# COMPACT_ATOMS: atom_id res chain seq x y z
N MET A 1 19.43 -2.63 -64.35
CA MET A 1 19.24 -3.78 -63.49
C MET A 1 20.42 -3.93 -62.49
N LYS A 2 20.72 -2.94 -61.64
CA LYS A 2 21.81 -3.04 -60.66
C LYS A 2 21.53 -2.21 -59.36
N TYR A 3 20.26 -1.88 -59.05
CA TYR A 3 19.91 -1.08 -57.87
C TYR A 3 18.80 -1.67 -56.97
N ILE A 4 18.44 -2.95 -57.14
CA ILE A 4 17.35 -3.57 -56.34
C ILE A 4 17.84 -4.62 -55.33
N LYS A 5 19.16 -4.81 -55.13
CA LYS A 5 19.67 -5.84 -54.20
C LYS A 5 20.24 -5.30 -52.86
N LYS A 6 20.06 -3.99 -52.50
CA LYS A 6 20.63 -3.46 -51.26
C LYS A 6 19.60 -3.07 -50.17
N TYR A 7 18.31 -3.29 -50.42
CA TYR A 7 17.26 -2.94 -49.43
C TYR A 7 16.52 -4.13 -48.78
N ILE A 8 16.91 -5.38 -49.12
CA ILE A 8 16.26 -6.58 -48.57
C ILE A 8 16.94 -7.12 -47.30
N TRP A 9 18.14 -6.66 -46.96
CA TRP A 9 18.86 -7.13 -45.76
C TRP A 9 18.67 -6.29 -44.52
N SER A 10 18.01 -5.13 -44.56
CA SER A 10 17.72 -4.27 -43.40
C SER A 10 16.32 -4.47 -42.83
N VAL A 11 15.45 -5.30 -43.44
CA VAL A 11 14.07 -5.56 -42.95
C VAL A 11 13.95 -6.90 -42.20
N LEU A 12 14.96 -7.77 -42.29
CA LEU A 12 14.93 -9.11 -41.68
C LEU A 12 15.60 -9.20 -40.29
N LEU A 13 16.06 -8.08 -39.71
CA LEU A 13 16.62 -8.05 -38.36
C LEU A 13 15.67 -7.46 -37.31
N PHE A 14 14.44 -7.15 -37.68
CA PHE A 14 13.44 -6.58 -36.75
C PHE A 14 12.23 -7.50 -36.48
N LEU A 15 12.31 -8.77 -36.87
CA LEU A 15 11.21 -9.73 -36.74
C LEU A 15 11.49 -10.92 -35.82
N SER A 16 12.38 -10.77 -34.84
CA SER A 16 12.55 -11.80 -33.78
C SER A 16 12.61 -11.23 -32.35
N LEU A 17 11.90 -10.15 -32.10
CA LEU A 17 11.45 -9.79 -30.77
C LEU A 17 9.97 -10.13 -30.69
N SER A 18 9.64 -11.41 -30.77
CA SER A 18 8.35 -11.90 -30.36
C SER A 18 8.19 -11.58 -28.87
N SER A 19 7.22 -10.77 -28.57
CA SER A 19 6.66 -10.44 -27.29
C SER A 19 6.70 -11.61 -26.30
N TYR A 20 7.65 -11.61 -25.40
CA TYR A 20 7.49 -12.21 -24.09
C TYR A 20 6.79 -11.18 -23.18
N ALA A 21 5.63 -10.69 -23.58
CA ALA A 21 4.66 -10.18 -22.66
C ALA A 21 4.09 -11.42 -21.98
N GLY A 22 4.63 -11.79 -20.83
CA GLY A 22 4.09 -12.86 -20.01
C GLY A 22 2.61 -12.54 -19.77
N ASN A 23 1.72 -13.51 -19.99
CA ASN A 23 0.30 -13.37 -19.77
C ASN A 23 0.07 -13.09 -18.28
N LEU A 24 -0.13 -11.83 -17.89
CA LEU A 24 -0.25 -11.38 -16.50
C LEU A 24 -1.62 -11.76 -15.97
N LYS A 25 -1.76 -13.02 -15.59
CA LYS A 25 -3.00 -13.57 -15.06
C LYS A 25 -2.78 -14.55 -13.92
N LEU A 26 -3.72 -14.54 -12.97
CA LEU A 26 -3.91 -15.63 -12.04
C LEU A 26 -4.90 -16.60 -12.67
N TRP A 27 -4.58 -17.91 -12.70
CA TRP A 27 -5.51 -18.88 -13.22
C TRP A 27 -5.51 -20.21 -12.46
N TYR A 28 -6.62 -20.93 -12.52
CA TYR A 28 -6.87 -22.15 -11.77
C TYR A 28 -7.75 -23.10 -12.57
N ASN A 29 -7.58 -24.40 -12.32
CA ASN A 29 -8.36 -25.50 -12.94
C ASN A 29 -9.44 -26.05 -12.02
N LYS A 30 -9.77 -25.35 -10.94
CA LYS A 30 -10.82 -25.70 -9.97
C LYS A 30 -11.47 -24.42 -9.41
N PRO A 31 -12.75 -24.51 -8.95
CA PRO A 31 -13.37 -23.44 -8.17
C PRO A 31 -12.61 -23.12 -6.89
N ALA A 32 -12.82 -21.93 -6.34
CA ALA A 32 -12.38 -21.60 -5.00
C ALA A 32 -13.26 -22.29 -3.97
N SER A 33 -12.63 -22.87 -2.96
CA SER A 33 -13.30 -23.43 -1.76
C SER A 33 -13.20 -22.50 -0.56
N GLU A 34 -12.18 -21.63 -0.57
CA GLU A 34 -11.89 -20.68 0.50
C GLU A 34 -11.85 -19.25 -0.07
N TRP A 35 -12.13 -18.26 0.77
CA TRP A 35 -12.09 -16.85 0.39
C TRP A 35 -10.72 -16.43 -0.16
N THR A 36 -9.65 -16.95 0.39
CA THR A 36 -8.27 -16.72 -0.05
C THR A 36 -7.86 -17.49 -1.32
N GLU A 37 -8.76 -18.23 -1.93
CA GLU A 37 -8.64 -18.80 -3.27
C GLU A 37 -9.47 -18.03 -4.30
N ALA A 38 -10.45 -17.20 -3.86
CA ALA A 38 -11.31 -16.42 -4.74
C ALA A 38 -10.56 -15.27 -5.41
N LEU A 39 -11.04 -14.81 -6.57
CA LEU A 39 -10.42 -13.77 -7.38
C LEU A 39 -10.95 -12.40 -6.96
N PRO A 40 -10.09 -11.46 -6.53
CA PRO A 40 -10.52 -10.12 -6.15
C PRO A 40 -10.71 -9.23 -7.38
N LEU A 41 -11.86 -8.56 -7.48
CA LEU A 41 -12.11 -7.46 -8.39
C LEU A 41 -12.43 -6.19 -7.60
N GLY A 42 -12.04 -5.03 -8.13
CA GLY A 42 -12.31 -3.76 -7.48
C GLY A 42 -12.28 -2.57 -8.43
N ASN A 43 -13.01 -1.50 -8.06
CA ASN A 43 -12.98 -0.21 -8.74
C ASN A 43 -12.75 0.94 -7.74
N SER A 44 -12.06 0.68 -6.63
CA SER A 44 -11.86 1.53 -5.46
C SER A 44 -13.09 1.65 -4.56
N ARG A 45 -14.31 1.65 -5.11
CA ARG A 45 -15.56 1.80 -4.37
C ARG A 45 -16.25 0.48 -4.06
N LEU A 46 -16.31 -0.43 -5.03
CA LEU A 46 -16.91 -1.76 -4.92
C LEU A 46 -15.86 -2.85 -5.04
N GLY A 47 -15.75 -3.69 -4.02
CA GLY A 47 -14.95 -4.90 -4.02
C GLY A 47 -15.79 -6.15 -4.23
N VAL A 48 -15.27 -7.12 -4.98
CA VAL A 48 -15.92 -8.41 -5.23
C VAL A 48 -14.90 -9.53 -5.16
N MET A 49 -15.21 -10.60 -4.42
CA MET A 49 -14.45 -11.85 -4.47
C MET A 49 -15.24 -12.89 -5.28
N VAL A 50 -14.63 -13.40 -6.35
CA VAL A 50 -15.25 -14.32 -7.33
C VAL A 50 -14.78 -15.73 -7.05
N TYR A 51 -15.67 -16.61 -6.61
CA TYR A 51 -15.32 -18.00 -6.27
C TYR A 51 -15.22 -18.92 -7.49
N GLY A 52 -16.01 -18.66 -8.52
CA GLY A 52 -16.03 -19.47 -9.74
C GLY A 52 -16.73 -20.81 -9.58
N GLY A 53 -17.66 -20.95 -8.64
CA GLY A 53 -18.40 -22.19 -8.41
C GLY A 53 -19.28 -22.56 -9.60
N THR A 54 -19.44 -23.86 -9.91
CA THR A 54 -20.22 -24.31 -11.09
C THR A 54 -21.71 -24.46 -10.79
N GLU A 55 -22.06 -25.11 -9.68
CA GLU A 55 -23.45 -25.26 -9.21
C GLU A 55 -23.93 -23.99 -8.50
N VAL A 56 -23.09 -23.40 -7.69
CA VAL A 56 -23.34 -22.15 -6.99
C VAL A 56 -22.15 -21.22 -7.19
N GLU A 57 -22.36 -20.11 -7.86
CA GLU A 57 -21.40 -19.00 -7.87
C GLU A 57 -21.64 -18.13 -6.66
N GLU A 58 -20.61 -17.81 -5.94
CA GLU A 58 -20.62 -16.84 -4.87
C GLU A 58 -19.82 -15.60 -5.28
N LEU A 59 -20.46 -14.44 -5.21
CA LEU A 59 -19.83 -13.14 -5.35
C LEU A 59 -19.90 -12.44 -3.99
N GLN A 60 -18.84 -12.49 -3.20
CA GLN A 60 -18.79 -11.75 -1.94
C GLN A 60 -18.51 -10.28 -2.21
N LEU A 61 -19.31 -9.37 -1.62
CA LEU A 61 -19.41 -7.98 -1.97
C LEU A 61 -18.95 -7.04 -0.84
N ASN A 62 -18.30 -5.97 -1.20
CA ASN A 62 -17.96 -4.85 -0.31
C ASN A 62 -18.25 -3.51 -0.97
N GLU A 63 -18.54 -2.50 -0.14
CA GLU A 63 -18.58 -1.08 -0.49
C GLU A 63 -17.69 -0.32 0.48
N GLU A 64 -16.79 0.54 -0.03
CA GLU A 64 -15.68 1.15 0.72
C GLU A 64 -16.09 1.95 1.96
N THR A 65 -17.33 2.47 1.99
CA THR A 65 -17.84 3.30 3.08
C THR A 65 -18.77 2.55 4.03
N PHE A 66 -18.95 1.22 3.87
CA PHE A 66 -19.83 0.45 4.73
C PHE A 66 -19.12 -0.04 5.99
N TRP A 67 -19.10 0.82 7.02
CA TRP A 67 -18.45 0.60 8.31
C TRP A 67 -19.49 0.62 9.45
N ALA A 68 -19.16 -0.03 10.55
CA ALA A 68 -19.97 0.01 11.78
C ALA A 68 -20.01 1.42 12.39
N GLY A 69 -20.94 1.64 13.30
CA GLY A 69 -21.06 2.87 14.04
C GLY A 69 -21.60 4.06 13.24
N SER A 70 -21.19 5.25 13.62
CA SER A 70 -21.54 6.56 13.04
C SER A 70 -20.51 7.58 13.50
N PRO A 71 -20.51 8.84 13.03
CA PRO A 71 -19.56 9.85 13.49
C PRO A 71 -19.44 9.91 15.01
N TYR A 72 -18.24 9.80 15.53
CA TYR A 72 -17.94 9.78 16.95
C TYR A 72 -16.56 10.39 17.23
N ARG A 73 -16.24 10.54 18.53
CA ARG A 73 -14.91 10.94 19.00
C ARG A 73 -14.46 10.01 20.12
N ASN A 74 -13.14 9.87 20.25
CA ASN A 74 -12.51 9.03 21.26
C ASN A 74 -11.43 9.76 22.08
N ASP A 75 -11.47 11.09 22.12
CA ASP A 75 -10.55 11.88 22.96
C ASP A 75 -10.93 11.73 24.42
N ASN A 76 -9.94 11.49 25.29
CA ASN A 76 -10.16 11.44 26.73
C ASN A 76 -9.62 12.73 27.40
N PRO A 77 -10.48 13.58 27.97
CA PRO A 77 -10.05 14.83 28.62
C PRO A 77 -9.22 14.62 29.89
N ASP A 78 -9.24 13.45 30.48
CA ASP A 78 -8.44 13.16 31.69
C ASP A 78 -6.96 12.92 31.34
N ALA A 79 -6.63 12.71 30.05
CA ALA A 79 -5.26 12.55 29.58
C ALA A 79 -4.37 13.75 29.93
N LEU A 80 -4.84 14.97 29.67
CA LEU A 80 -4.08 16.19 29.96
C LEU A 80 -3.73 16.33 31.43
N LYS A 81 -4.65 15.95 32.32
CA LYS A 81 -4.41 16.01 33.78
C LYS A 81 -3.41 14.96 34.24
N ALA A 82 -3.42 13.78 33.61
CA ALA A 82 -2.53 12.65 33.94
C ALA A 82 -1.13 12.80 33.33
N LEU A 83 -1.01 13.54 32.22
CA LEU A 83 0.23 13.65 31.43
C LEU A 83 1.48 14.03 32.28
N PRO A 84 1.45 14.99 33.21
CA PRO A 84 2.64 15.32 33.99
C PRO A 84 3.12 14.15 34.85
N GLU A 85 2.22 13.38 35.47
CA GLU A 85 2.58 12.23 36.30
C GLU A 85 3.06 11.06 35.42
N VAL A 86 2.44 10.83 34.25
CA VAL A 86 2.93 9.83 33.26
C VAL A 86 4.39 10.15 32.90
N ARG A 87 4.69 11.39 32.53
CA ARG A 87 6.06 11.84 32.21
C ARG A 87 7.05 11.61 33.35
N LYS A 88 6.65 11.95 34.56
CA LYS A 88 7.47 11.75 35.77
C LYS A 88 7.76 10.27 36.02
N LEU A 89 6.76 9.39 35.89
CA LEU A 89 6.93 7.95 36.04
C LEU A 89 7.88 7.38 34.98
N ILE A 90 7.74 7.79 33.71
CA ILE A 90 8.62 7.35 32.63
C ILE A 90 10.07 7.75 32.90
N PHE A 91 10.32 9.03 33.23
CA PHE A 91 11.68 9.50 33.55
C PHE A 91 12.25 8.92 34.84
N ALA A 92 11.42 8.34 35.71
CA ALA A 92 11.86 7.56 36.87
C ALA A 92 12.08 6.06 36.55
N GLY A 93 11.93 5.62 35.30
CA GLY A 93 12.04 4.21 34.90
C GLY A 93 10.86 3.33 35.32
N ARG A 94 9.75 3.92 35.78
CA ARG A 94 8.54 3.24 36.27
C ARG A 94 7.55 3.02 35.14
N TYR A 95 8.02 2.38 34.05
CA TYR A 95 7.30 2.25 32.78
C TYR A 95 5.93 1.56 32.91
N LYS A 96 5.86 0.48 33.74
CA LYS A 96 4.59 -0.25 33.93
C LYS A 96 3.52 0.62 34.59
N GLU A 97 3.88 1.39 35.57
CA GLU A 97 2.96 2.30 36.25
C GLU A 97 2.53 3.46 35.36
N ALA A 98 3.45 3.97 34.54
CA ALA A 98 3.12 4.95 33.51
C ALA A 98 2.11 4.39 32.51
N GLN A 99 2.35 3.16 32.00
CA GLN A 99 1.44 2.49 31.07
C GLN A 99 0.06 2.25 31.68
N ASP A 100 -0.02 1.83 32.95
CA ASP A 100 -1.29 1.62 33.64
C ASP A 100 -2.05 2.94 33.80
N LEU A 101 -1.34 4.02 34.05
CA LEU A 101 -1.93 5.36 34.14
C LEU A 101 -2.42 5.85 32.77
N VAL A 102 -1.70 5.55 31.69
CA VAL A 102 -2.14 5.81 30.31
C VAL A 102 -3.40 4.99 29.99
N ASN A 103 -3.41 3.69 30.29
CA ASN A 103 -4.59 2.84 30.09
C ASN A 103 -5.84 3.41 30.79
N LYS A 104 -5.66 3.96 31.96
CA LYS A 104 -6.76 4.51 32.77
C LYS A 104 -7.29 5.86 32.24
N ASN A 105 -6.41 6.74 31.74
CA ASN A 105 -6.76 8.14 31.53
C ASN A 105 -6.68 8.61 30.06
N PHE A 106 -6.04 7.85 29.17
CA PHE A 106 -5.90 8.25 27.76
C PHE A 106 -6.86 7.49 26.84
N LEU A 107 -7.28 6.29 27.24
CA LEU A 107 -8.21 5.48 26.46
C LEU A 107 -9.66 5.82 26.82
N THR A 108 -10.53 5.51 25.87
CA THR A 108 -11.98 5.45 26.06
C THR A 108 -12.45 4.01 25.86
N GLN A 109 -13.75 3.76 25.87
CA GLN A 109 -14.32 2.46 25.51
C GLN A 109 -14.39 2.25 23.99
N ARG A 110 -13.90 3.18 23.17
CA ARG A 110 -14.01 3.21 21.72
C ARG A 110 -12.65 3.00 21.10
N ASN A 111 -12.43 1.81 20.56
CA ASN A 111 -11.16 1.42 19.94
C ASN A 111 -11.17 1.53 18.40
N GLY A 112 -12.22 2.10 17.83
CA GLY A 112 -12.41 2.24 16.40
C GLY A 112 -13.55 1.38 15.88
N MET A 113 -14.04 1.72 14.70
CA MET A 113 -15.20 1.04 14.08
C MET A 113 -14.72 0.07 13.01
N PRO A 114 -15.24 -1.17 12.95
CA PRO A 114 -14.86 -2.15 11.94
C PRO A 114 -15.45 -1.84 10.56
N TYR A 115 -14.66 -2.13 9.53
CA TYR A 115 -15.10 -2.25 8.14
C TYR A 115 -15.98 -3.50 7.98
N GLN A 116 -17.08 -3.42 7.23
CA GLN A 116 -18.09 -4.48 7.17
C GLN A 116 -18.32 -5.00 5.75
N THR A 117 -18.71 -6.28 5.67
CA THR A 117 -19.16 -6.91 4.44
C THR A 117 -20.62 -6.54 4.12
N ILE A 118 -20.98 -6.45 2.83
CA ILE A 118 -22.39 -6.46 2.39
C ILE A 118 -22.96 -7.89 2.46
N GLY A 119 -22.09 -8.90 2.43
CA GLY A 119 -22.44 -10.30 2.26
C GLY A 119 -22.17 -10.79 0.85
N SER A 120 -22.90 -11.81 0.42
CA SER A 120 -22.67 -12.47 -0.86
C SER A 120 -23.93 -12.47 -1.73
N LEU A 121 -23.72 -12.28 -3.04
CA LEU A 121 -24.70 -12.59 -4.07
C LEU A 121 -24.49 -14.05 -4.51
N MET A 122 -25.52 -14.88 -4.32
CA MET A 122 -25.52 -16.32 -4.63
C MET A 122 -26.25 -16.55 -5.95
N ILE A 123 -25.57 -17.15 -6.93
CA ILE A 123 -26.15 -17.49 -8.24
C ILE A 123 -26.19 -19.01 -8.35
N ASN A 124 -27.40 -19.56 -8.29
CA ASN A 124 -27.63 -21.00 -8.24
C ASN A 124 -28.01 -21.51 -9.63
N PHE A 125 -27.12 -22.31 -10.25
CA PHE A 125 -27.33 -22.93 -11.55
C PHE A 125 -27.95 -24.31 -11.38
N GLN A 126 -29.01 -24.58 -12.15
CA GLN A 126 -29.69 -25.88 -12.10
C GLN A 126 -28.84 -26.94 -12.87
N ASN A 127 -28.63 -28.10 -12.24
CA ASN A 127 -28.00 -29.27 -12.82
C ASN A 127 -26.51 -29.10 -13.28
N HIS A 128 -25.75 -28.20 -12.71
CA HIS A 128 -24.34 -27.96 -13.03
C HIS A 128 -23.33 -28.74 -12.15
N LYS A 129 -23.77 -29.85 -11.51
CA LYS A 129 -22.93 -30.62 -10.57
C LYS A 129 -21.75 -31.33 -11.23
N ASN A 130 -21.91 -31.80 -12.47
CA ASN A 130 -20.91 -32.62 -13.18
C ASN A 130 -20.17 -31.79 -14.23
N ALA A 131 -19.67 -30.63 -13.83
CA ALA A 131 -18.91 -29.76 -14.70
C ALA A 131 -17.55 -30.38 -15.06
N THR A 132 -17.17 -30.27 -16.34
CA THR A 132 -15.88 -30.68 -16.90
C THR A 132 -15.19 -29.50 -17.59
N ASP A 133 -13.95 -29.66 -18.01
CA ASP A 133 -13.17 -28.63 -18.72
C ASP A 133 -13.17 -27.28 -17.98
N TYR A 134 -13.02 -27.33 -16.65
CA TYR A 134 -13.10 -26.15 -15.80
C TYR A 134 -11.85 -25.27 -15.92
N TYR A 135 -12.08 -23.96 -16.05
CA TYR A 135 -11.05 -22.95 -16.06
C TYR A 135 -11.58 -21.65 -15.45
N ARG A 136 -10.77 -20.99 -14.61
CA ARG A 136 -11.03 -19.63 -14.14
C ARG A 136 -9.75 -18.80 -14.12
N GLU A 137 -9.86 -17.52 -14.42
CA GLU A 137 -8.72 -16.58 -14.40
C GLU A 137 -9.11 -15.18 -13.96
N LEU A 138 -8.12 -14.44 -13.50
CA LEU A 138 -8.12 -12.99 -13.39
C LEU A 138 -7.02 -12.45 -14.29
N ASP A 139 -7.41 -11.79 -15.39
CA ASP A 139 -6.53 -11.01 -16.24
C ASP A 139 -6.27 -9.66 -15.60
N ILE A 140 -5.07 -9.48 -15.01
CA ILE A 140 -4.73 -8.23 -14.32
C ILE A 140 -4.31 -7.10 -15.27
N GLU A 141 -4.12 -7.36 -16.57
CA GLU A 141 -3.90 -6.33 -17.58
C GLU A 141 -5.20 -5.62 -17.97
N LYS A 142 -6.34 -6.32 -17.76
CA LYS A 142 -7.68 -5.82 -18.10
C LYS A 142 -8.58 -5.62 -16.87
N ALA A 143 -8.17 -6.09 -15.70
CA ALA A 143 -8.99 -6.16 -14.49
C ALA A 143 -10.33 -6.90 -14.72
N VAL A 144 -10.27 -8.04 -15.39
CA VAL A 144 -11.42 -8.88 -15.78
C VAL A 144 -11.22 -10.29 -15.26
N ALA A 145 -12.22 -10.82 -14.53
CA ALA A 145 -12.27 -12.22 -14.15
C ALA A 145 -13.15 -13.02 -15.12
N SER A 146 -12.75 -14.24 -15.43
CA SER A 146 -13.53 -15.16 -16.24
C SER A 146 -13.58 -16.56 -15.68
N VAL A 147 -14.70 -17.26 -15.94
CA VAL A 147 -14.92 -18.67 -15.58
C VAL A 147 -15.53 -19.39 -16.77
N SER A 148 -15.02 -20.57 -17.11
CA SER A 148 -15.62 -21.42 -18.14
C SER A 148 -15.60 -22.88 -17.74
N TYR A 149 -16.63 -23.62 -18.12
CA TYR A 149 -16.77 -25.07 -17.90
C TYR A 149 -17.81 -25.65 -18.83
N LYS A 150 -17.89 -26.99 -18.88
CA LYS A 150 -18.90 -27.73 -19.66
C LYS A 150 -19.82 -28.54 -18.75
N VAL A 151 -21.10 -28.61 -19.11
CA VAL A 151 -22.09 -29.51 -18.52
C VAL A 151 -22.90 -30.09 -19.67
N ASP A 152 -22.99 -31.42 -19.74
CA ASP A 152 -23.73 -32.16 -20.79
C ASP A 152 -23.38 -31.70 -22.24
N GLY A 153 -22.11 -31.35 -22.47
CA GLY A 153 -21.62 -30.88 -23.77
C GLY A 153 -21.79 -29.37 -24.00
N VAL A 154 -22.62 -28.68 -23.24
CA VAL A 154 -22.83 -27.23 -23.34
C VAL A 154 -21.71 -26.49 -22.60
N THR A 155 -21.08 -25.54 -23.28
CA THR A 155 -20.07 -24.66 -22.63
C THR A 155 -20.77 -23.46 -22.00
N TYR A 156 -20.47 -23.22 -20.71
CA TYR A 156 -20.91 -22.04 -19.96
C TYR A 156 -19.74 -21.12 -19.72
N LYS A 157 -19.94 -19.81 -19.93
CA LYS A 157 -18.93 -18.77 -19.70
C LYS A 157 -19.50 -17.65 -18.84
N ARG A 158 -18.68 -17.16 -17.91
CA ARG A 158 -18.95 -15.96 -17.13
C ARG A 158 -17.77 -15.03 -17.23
N GLU A 159 -18.02 -13.76 -17.44
CA GLU A 159 -17.01 -12.71 -17.43
C GLU A 159 -17.50 -11.58 -16.53
N LEU A 160 -16.62 -11.11 -15.62
CA LEU A 160 -16.94 -10.13 -14.59
C LEU A 160 -15.87 -9.05 -14.52
N PHE A 161 -16.31 -7.83 -14.25
CA PHE A 161 -15.44 -6.71 -13.87
C PHE A 161 -16.17 -5.73 -12.95
N SER A 162 -15.43 -5.08 -12.06
CA SER A 162 -15.91 -3.93 -11.30
C SER A 162 -15.59 -2.69 -12.10
N SER A 163 -16.62 -2.10 -12.76
CA SER A 163 -16.44 -1.03 -13.73
C SER A 163 -15.93 0.25 -13.08
N ILE A 164 -14.73 0.68 -13.44
CA ILE A 164 -14.17 1.99 -13.04
C ILE A 164 -14.97 3.12 -13.69
N ALA A 165 -15.53 2.89 -14.90
CA ALA A 165 -16.27 3.89 -15.64
C ALA A 165 -17.68 4.13 -15.10
N ASP A 166 -18.35 3.06 -14.62
CA ASP A 166 -19.78 3.08 -14.33
C ASP A 166 -20.11 2.93 -12.84
N ASN A 167 -19.13 2.66 -11.99
CA ASN A 167 -19.29 2.44 -10.54
C ASN A 167 -20.27 1.30 -10.18
N VAL A 168 -20.32 0.26 -11.00
CA VAL A 168 -21.11 -0.97 -10.78
C VAL A 168 -20.27 -2.21 -11.09
N VAL A 169 -20.68 -3.36 -10.57
CA VAL A 169 -20.14 -4.64 -11.00
C VAL A 169 -20.99 -5.16 -12.15
N ILE A 170 -20.34 -5.61 -13.21
CA ILE A 170 -21.01 -6.15 -14.41
C ILE A 170 -20.55 -7.60 -14.61
N MET A 171 -21.53 -8.51 -14.73
CA MET A 171 -21.30 -9.92 -14.99
C MET A 171 -22.09 -10.38 -16.22
N ARG A 172 -21.38 -10.84 -17.25
CA ARG A 172 -22.00 -11.50 -18.40
C ARG A 172 -21.95 -13.02 -18.22
N ILE A 173 -23.09 -13.68 -18.37
CA ILE A 173 -23.24 -15.12 -18.32
C ILE A 173 -23.78 -15.56 -19.69
N SER A 174 -23.17 -16.57 -20.32
CA SER A 174 -23.57 -17.07 -21.62
C SER A 174 -23.38 -18.58 -21.72
N CYS A 175 -24.06 -19.22 -22.68
CA CYS A 175 -23.89 -20.62 -23.00
C CYS A 175 -23.76 -20.84 -24.50
N SER A 176 -23.18 -21.96 -24.90
CA SER A 176 -22.91 -22.28 -26.34
C SER A 176 -24.15 -22.74 -27.11
N GLU A 177 -25.26 -23.04 -26.41
CA GLU A 177 -26.52 -23.49 -27.02
C GLU A 177 -27.68 -22.57 -26.57
N PRO A 178 -28.54 -22.12 -27.48
CA PRO A 178 -29.68 -21.25 -27.13
C PRO A 178 -30.62 -21.90 -26.12
N GLY A 179 -31.14 -21.07 -25.19
CA GLY A 179 -32.14 -21.48 -24.20
C GLY A 179 -31.63 -22.40 -23.10
N LYS A 180 -30.33 -22.60 -22.95
CA LYS A 180 -29.76 -23.53 -21.93
C LYS A 180 -29.35 -22.85 -20.63
N LEU A 181 -29.53 -21.53 -20.52
CA LEU A 181 -29.14 -20.80 -19.32
C LEU A 181 -30.34 -20.57 -18.40
N SER A 182 -30.33 -21.24 -17.23
CA SER A 182 -31.33 -21.06 -16.18
C SER A 182 -30.68 -21.01 -14.82
N PHE A 183 -30.99 -20.01 -14.01
CA PHE A 183 -30.44 -19.83 -12.67
C PHE A 183 -31.30 -18.94 -11.78
N GLY A 184 -31.07 -19.01 -10.48
CA GLY A 184 -31.65 -18.13 -9.48
C GLY A 184 -30.60 -17.26 -8.81
N VAL A 185 -30.92 -16.00 -8.50
CA VAL A 185 -30.04 -15.07 -7.81
C VAL A 185 -30.68 -14.65 -6.49
N SER A 186 -29.92 -14.75 -5.40
CA SER A 186 -30.35 -14.38 -4.05
C SER A 186 -29.20 -13.75 -3.27
N PHE A 187 -29.51 -13.06 -2.17
CA PHE A 187 -28.50 -12.52 -1.25
C PHE A 187 -28.34 -13.43 -0.02
N ASN A 188 -27.10 -13.51 0.45
CA ASN A 188 -26.73 -14.04 1.76
C ASN A 188 -25.98 -12.92 2.53
N CYS A 189 -26.69 -12.21 3.41
CA CYS A 189 -26.16 -11.09 4.17
C CYS A 189 -26.11 -11.43 5.66
N PRO A 190 -24.94 -11.32 6.34
CA PRO A 190 -24.83 -11.66 7.75
C PRO A 190 -25.28 -10.54 8.71
N LEU A 191 -25.60 -9.37 8.20
CA LEU A 191 -26.02 -8.20 8.96
C LEU A 191 -27.55 -8.10 9.07
N GLU A 192 -28.07 -7.17 9.87
CA GLU A 192 -29.49 -6.82 9.84
C GLU A 192 -29.86 -6.30 8.44
N HIS A 193 -30.80 -6.99 7.76
CA HIS A 193 -31.09 -6.68 6.36
C HIS A 193 -32.55 -7.00 5.97
N LYS A 194 -32.92 -6.46 4.81
CA LYS A 194 -34.16 -6.79 4.13
C LYS A 194 -33.88 -7.00 2.63
N VAL A 195 -34.39 -8.14 2.11
CA VAL A 195 -34.40 -8.43 0.67
C VAL A 195 -35.82 -8.22 0.14
N SER A 196 -35.95 -7.65 -1.05
CA SER A 196 -37.24 -7.45 -1.74
C SER A 196 -37.01 -7.21 -3.24
N VAL A 197 -38.10 -7.05 -3.98
CA VAL A 197 -38.04 -6.63 -5.40
C VAL A 197 -38.48 -5.17 -5.52
N LYS A 198 -37.67 -4.37 -6.19
CA LYS A 198 -37.91 -2.95 -6.37
C LYS A 198 -37.49 -2.50 -7.78
N ASN A 199 -38.41 -1.89 -8.54
CA ASN A 199 -38.16 -1.43 -9.90
C ASN A 199 -37.55 -2.49 -10.84
N LYS A 200 -38.07 -3.73 -10.80
CA LYS A 200 -37.53 -4.89 -11.56
C LYS A 200 -36.05 -5.17 -11.25
N CYS A 201 -35.63 -4.93 -10.02
CA CYS A 201 -34.32 -5.32 -9.49
C CYS A 201 -34.52 -6.15 -8.23
N LEU A 202 -33.68 -7.15 -8.01
CA LEU A 202 -33.50 -7.72 -6.69
C LEU A 202 -32.81 -6.68 -5.82
N TYR A 203 -33.34 -6.38 -4.66
CA TYR A 203 -32.91 -5.27 -3.80
C TYR A 203 -32.60 -5.76 -2.40
N LEU A 204 -31.43 -5.40 -1.92
CA LEU A 204 -30.97 -5.58 -0.55
C LEU A 204 -30.85 -4.21 0.12
N LYS A 205 -31.31 -4.12 1.37
CA LYS A 205 -30.98 -3.04 2.28
C LYS A 205 -30.37 -3.65 3.53
N ALA A 206 -29.09 -3.39 3.79
CA ALA A 206 -28.35 -3.82 4.96
C ALA A 206 -28.08 -2.62 5.87
N LYS A 207 -28.06 -2.84 7.19
CA LYS A 207 -27.75 -1.85 8.21
C LYS A 207 -26.43 -2.19 8.87
N ALA A 208 -25.56 -1.20 9.02
CA ALA A 208 -24.31 -1.32 9.75
C ALA A 208 -24.53 -1.64 11.23
N ASN A 209 -23.63 -2.43 11.81
CA ASN A 209 -23.72 -2.82 13.23
C ASN A 209 -23.44 -1.64 14.17
N ASP A 210 -24.03 -1.70 15.35
CA ASP A 210 -23.54 -0.98 16.52
C ASP A 210 -22.19 -1.56 16.93
N HIS A 211 -21.27 -0.72 17.41
CA HIS A 211 -19.96 -1.16 17.89
C HIS A 211 -19.49 -0.26 19.06
N GLU A 212 -19.01 -0.88 20.15
CA GLU A 212 -18.44 -0.18 21.30
C GLU A 212 -19.27 1.02 21.79
N GLY A 213 -20.59 0.84 21.84
CA GLY A 213 -21.54 1.88 22.28
C GLY A 213 -21.83 2.97 21.26
N VAL A 214 -21.29 2.89 20.05
CA VAL A 214 -21.60 3.78 18.92
C VAL A 214 -22.65 3.12 18.03
N PRO A 215 -23.87 3.70 17.89
CA PRO A 215 -24.92 3.12 17.05
C PRO A 215 -24.55 3.09 15.57
N GLY A 216 -24.79 1.97 14.89
CA GLY A 216 -24.67 1.85 13.43
C GLY A 216 -25.79 2.62 12.73
N LYS A 217 -25.41 3.61 11.90
CA LYS A 217 -26.34 4.48 11.17
C LYS A 217 -26.13 4.49 9.66
N LEU A 218 -25.14 3.75 9.19
CA LEU A 218 -24.99 3.54 7.75
C LEU A 218 -25.95 2.46 7.27
N PHE A 219 -26.46 2.67 6.06
CA PHE A 219 -27.21 1.69 5.30
C PHE A 219 -26.52 1.49 3.96
N ASP A 220 -26.27 0.24 3.62
CA ASP A 220 -25.98 -0.14 2.25
C ASP A 220 -27.27 -0.50 1.52
N GLU A 221 -27.42 -0.01 0.31
CA GLU A 221 -28.53 -0.38 -0.57
C GLU A 221 -27.99 -0.87 -1.91
N THR A 222 -28.13 -2.19 -2.11
CA THR A 222 -27.64 -2.92 -3.28
C THR A 222 -28.79 -3.36 -4.19
N LEU A 223 -28.61 -3.12 -5.49
CA LEU A 223 -29.57 -3.43 -6.57
C LEU A 223 -28.92 -4.40 -7.55
N VAL A 224 -29.61 -5.49 -7.90
CA VAL A 224 -29.21 -6.41 -8.97
C VAL A 224 -30.25 -6.38 -10.07
N LYS A 225 -29.84 -5.98 -11.27
CA LYS A 225 -30.65 -5.95 -12.49
C LYS A 225 -30.13 -6.97 -13.49
N ALA A 226 -31.04 -7.78 -14.03
CA ALA A 226 -30.74 -8.70 -15.12
C ALA A 226 -31.27 -8.14 -16.47
N VAL A 227 -30.43 -8.22 -17.50
CA VAL A 227 -30.79 -7.96 -18.90
C VAL A 227 -30.49 -9.24 -19.66
N ASN A 228 -31.50 -9.87 -20.24
CA ASN A 228 -31.40 -11.17 -20.90
C ASN A 228 -31.57 -11.08 -22.40
N ASP A 229 -30.86 -11.98 -23.10
CA ASP A 229 -31.11 -12.33 -24.49
C ASP A 229 -31.78 -13.70 -24.50
N GLY A 230 -32.95 -13.81 -25.12
CA GLY A 230 -33.78 -15.03 -25.05
C GLY A 230 -34.33 -15.26 -23.63
N GLY A 231 -35.17 -16.28 -23.50
CA GLY A 231 -35.73 -16.69 -22.23
C GLY A 231 -36.55 -15.64 -21.50
N LYS A 232 -36.60 -15.75 -20.15
CA LYS A 232 -37.43 -14.89 -19.30
C LYS A 232 -36.75 -14.58 -17.97
N VAL A 233 -36.86 -13.32 -17.54
CA VAL A 233 -36.55 -12.89 -16.17
C VAL A 233 -37.85 -12.76 -15.36
N SER A 234 -37.87 -13.34 -14.16
CA SER A 234 -38.99 -13.26 -13.23
C SER A 234 -38.49 -13.05 -11.79
N PHE A 235 -39.37 -12.69 -10.91
CA PHE A 235 -39.04 -12.40 -9.52
C PHE A 235 -40.00 -13.11 -8.59
N THR A 236 -39.50 -13.63 -7.48
CA THR A 236 -40.26 -13.93 -6.26
C THR A 236 -39.89 -12.87 -5.22
N ASP A 237 -40.38 -12.96 -3.99
CA ASP A 237 -40.11 -11.94 -2.97
C ASP A 237 -38.62 -11.71 -2.70
N ASN A 238 -37.79 -12.77 -2.76
CA ASN A 238 -36.38 -12.71 -2.38
C ASN A 238 -35.42 -13.23 -3.46
N THR A 239 -35.92 -13.54 -4.66
CA THR A 239 -35.10 -14.17 -5.71
C THR A 239 -35.41 -13.59 -7.07
N LEU A 240 -34.38 -13.30 -7.83
CA LEU A 240 -34.43 -13.06 -9.27
C LEU A 240 -34.22 -14.42 -9.97
N LYS A 241 -35.09 -14.79 -10.89
CA LYS A 241 -34.95 -16.03 -11.68
C LYS A 241 -34.79 -15.71 -13.16
N VAL A 242 -33.92 -16.46 -13.79
CA VAL A 242 -33.71 -16.51 -15.24
C VAL A 242 -34.07 -17.92 -15.70
N ASP A 243 -34.88 -18.00 -16.73
CA ASP A 243 -35.31 -19.28 -17.32
C ASP A 243 -35.04 -19.27 -18.85
N ASN A 244 -34.31 -20.29 -19.32
CA ASN A 244 -34.07 -20.59 -20.75
C ASN A 244 -33.52 -19.39 -21.55
N ALA A 245 -32.59 -18.64 -21.00
CA ALA A 245 -31.92 -17.56 -21.70
C ALA A 245 -30.75 -18.07 -22.58
N ASP A 246 -30.35 -17.30 -23.55
CA ASP A 246 -29.14 -17.50 -24.36
C ASP A 246 -27.95 -16.86 -23.66
N SER A 247 -28.17 -15.70 -23.10
CA SER A 247 -27.20 -15.00 -22.27
C SER A 247 -27.87 -13.98 -21.34
N VAL A 248 -27.16 -13.58 -20.27
CA VAL A 248 -27.66 -12.59 -19.30
C VAL A 248 -26.52 -11.68 -18.87
N THR A 249 -26.80 -10.40 -18.78
CA THR A 249 -25.92 -9.44 -18.10
C THR A 249 -26.55 -9.03 -16.77
N LEU A 250 -25.83 -9.28 -15.68
CA LEU A 250 -26.19 -8.79 -14.35
C LEU A 250 -25.42 -7.50 -14.07
N TYR A 251 -26.14 -6.48 -13.65
CA TYR A 251 -25.60 -5.21 -13.16
C TYR A 251 -25.85 -5.15 -11.66
N ILE A 252 -24.78 -5.03 -10.87
CA ILE A 252 -24.83 -4.96 -9.41
C ILE A 252 -24.36 -3.57 -9.01
N SER A 253 -25.26 -2.79 -8.43
CA SER A 253 -24.97 -1.44 -7.97
C SER A 253 -25.23 -1.34 -6.48
N SER A 254 -24.28 -0.77 -5.74
CA SER A 254 -24.39 -0.57 -4.30
C SER A 254 -23.93 0.83 -3.92
N ALA A 255 -24.49 1.39 -2.85
CA ALA A 255 -24.05 2.64 -2.25
C ALA A 255 -24.54 2.76 -0.81
N THR A 256 -23.79 3.52 0.01
CA THR A 256 -24.19 3.88 1.35
C THR A 256 -24.72 5.32 1.43
N ASN A 257 -25.29 5.66 2.60
CA ASN A 257 -25.69 7.03 2.90
C ASN A 257 -24.55 7.92 3.42
N PHE A 258 -23.30 7.44 3.38
CA PHE A 258 -22.10 8.22 3.71
C PHE A 258 -21.89 9.37 2.71
N ILE A 259 -21.59 10.57 3.21
CA ILE A 259 -21.15 11.75 2.44
C ILE A 259 -19.69 12.06 2.78
N ASN A 260 -19.37 12.17 4.07
CA ASN A 260 -18.04 12.34 4.61
C ASN A 260 -18.04 11.90 6.09
N TYR A 261 -16.87 11.89 6.73
CA TYR A 261 -16.70 11.39 8.09
C TYR A 261 -17.53 12.10 9.18
N LYS A 262 -18.16 13.24 8.88
CA LYS A 262 -19.08 13.99 9.76
C LYS A 262 -20.54 13.89 9.32
N ASP A 263 -20.80 13.55 8.05
CA ASP A 263 -22.11 13.64 7.44
C ASP A 263 -22.53 12.33 6.76
N ILE A 264 -23.60 11.74 7.29
CA ILE A 264 -24.24 10.52 6.81
C ILE A 264 -25.70 10.77 6.35
N SER A 265 -26.04 11.99 5.98
CA SER A 265 -27.37 12.38 5.51
C SER A 265 -27.65 12.00 4.04
N GLY A 266 -26.72 11.35 3.38
CA GLY A 266 -26.85 10.94 1.98
C GLY A 266 -28.00 9.97 1.74
N ASN A 267 -28.41 9.84 0.47
CA ASN A 267 -29.45 8.90 0.07
C ASN A 267 -28.82 7.74 -0.72
N SER A 268 -28.57 6.63 -0.03
CA SER A 268 -27.98 5.40 -0.56
C SER A 268 -28.74 4.88 -1.79
N TYR A 269 -30.07 4.78 -1.70
CA TYR A 269 -30.91 4.32 -2.80
C TYR A 269 -30.80 5.17 -4.06
N LYS A 270 -30.87 6.48 -3.91
CA LYS A 270 -30.74 7.41 -5.04
C LYS A 270 -29.37 7.31 -5.71
N LYS A 271 -28.30 7.16 -4.91
CA LYS A 271 -26.93 6.96 -5.43
C LYS A 271 -26.86 5.63 -6.22
N ALA A 272 -27.26 4.50 -5.60
CA ALA A 272 -27.21 3.19 -6.25
C ALA A 272 -28.04 3.11 -7.52
N VAL A 273 -29.26 3.67 -7.51
CA VAL A 273 -30.12 3.79 -8.72
C VAL A 273 -29.47 4.68 -9.78
N GLY A 274 -28.81 5.77 -9.38
CA GLY A 274 -28.11 6.65 -10.31
C GLY A 274 -27.03 5.90 -11.08
N TYR A 275 -26.12 5.20 -10.38
CA TYR A 275 -25.07 4.38 -11.01
C TYR A 275 -25.66 3.29 -11.92
N LEU A 276 -26.67 2.56 -11.43
CA LEU A 276 -27.32 1.50 -12.20
C LEU A 276 -27.93 2.04 -13.51
N ASN A 277 -28.67 3.15 -13.44
CA ASN A 277 -29.34 3.73 -14.59
C ASN A 277 -28.35 4.24 -15.65
N GLU A 278 -27.19 4.75 -15.25
CA GLU A 278 -26.15 5.13 -16.21
C GLU A 278 -25.49 3.89 -16.83
N ALA A 279 -25.16 2.90 -16.04
CA ALA A 279 -24.50 1.67 -16.51
C ALA A 279 -25.34 0.90 -17.55
N VAL A 280 -26.64 0.78 -17.34
CA VAL A 280 -27.52 0.03 -18.25
C VAL A 280 -27.86 0.75 -19.58
N LYS A 281 -27.42 2.00 -19.76
CA LYS A 281 -27.54 2.70 -21.06
C LYS A 281 -26.54 2.16 -22.10
N LYS A 282 -25.45 1.54 -21.64
CA LYS A 282 -24.42 0.93 -22.46
C LYS A 282 -24.72 -0.55 -22.65
N ASP A 283 -24.43 -1.09 -23.82
CA ASP A 283 -24.36 -2.53 -23.97
C ASP A 283 -23.13 -3.10 -23.25
N TYR A 284 -23.10 -4.42 -23.10
CA TYR A 284 -22.03 -5.09 -22.38
C TYR A 284 -20.64 -4.85 -23.01
N VAL A 285 -20.56 -4.84 -24.34
CA VAL A 285 -19.29 -4.67 -25.05
C VAL A 285 -18.73 -3.27 -24.82
N GLN A 286 -19.58 -2.25 -24.95
CA GLN A 286 -19.20 -0.86 -24.70
C GLN A 286 -18.75 -0.65 -23.25
N ALA A 287 -19.49 -1.18 -22.27
CA ALA A 287 -19.13 -1.06 -20.86
C ALA A 287 -17.77 -1.73 -20.55
N ARG A 288 -17.54 -2.91 -21.15
CA ARG A 288 -16.29 -3.66 -21.01
C ARG A 288 -15.10 -2.93 -21.62
N GLU A 289 -15.24 -2.45 -22.84
CA GLU A 289 -14.16 -1.73 -23.54
C GLU A 289 -13.79 -0.43 -22.81
N GLU A 290 -14.77 0.31 -22.31
CA GLU A 290 -14.53 1.53 -21.55
C GLU A 290 -13.85 1.24 -20.21
N HIS A 291 -14.26 0.18 -19.50
CA HIS A 291 -13.59 -0.27 -18.28
C HIS A 291 -12.11 -0.59 -18.55
N ILE A 292 -11.85 -1.44 -19.55
CA ILE A 292 -10.47 -1.84 -19.90
C ILE A 292 -9.64 -0.62 -20.29
N ARG A 293 -10.18 0.28 -21.11
CA ARG A 293 -9.48 1.49 -21.52
C ARG A 293 -9.06 2.35 -20.32
N ARG A 294 -9.99 2.66 -19.41
CA ARG A 294 -9.70 3.48 -18.23
C ARG A 294 -8.73 2.81 -17.27
N TYR A 295 -8.88 1.51 -17.07
CA TYR A 295 -7.96 0.74 -16.24
C TYR A 295 -6.55 0.71 -16.83
N SER A 296 -6.45 0.43 -18.14
CA SER A 296 -5.16 0.33 -18.83
C SER A 296 -4.42 1.67 -18.89
N GLU A 297 -5.10 2.82 -18.85
CA GLU A 297 -4.46 4.14 -18.75
C GLU A 297 -3.54 4.27 -17.52
N LEU A 298 -3.82 3.52 -16.46
CA LEU A 298 -2.98 3.45 -15.26
C LEU A 298 -2.04 2.24 -15.32
N PHE A 299 -2.58 1.05 -15.57
CA PHE A 299 -1.82 -0.20 -15.45
C PHE A 299 -0.67 -0.30 -16.47
N SER A 300 -0.88 0.12 -17.71
CA SER A 300 0.12 -0.01 -18.78
C SER A 300 1.29 0.98 -18.70
N ARG A 301 1.28 1.90 -17.73
CA ARG A 301 2.37 2.89 -17.55
C ARG A 301 3.67 2.27 -17.10
N LEU A 302 3.64 1.06 -16.55
CA LEU A 302 4.81 0.35 -16.10
C LEU A 302 4.79 -1.10 -16.56
N ASN A 303 5.88 -1.53 -17.17
CA ASN A 303 6.12 -2.92 -17.54
C ASN A 303 7.44 -3.42 -16.95
N LEU A 304 7.44 -4.65 -16.42
CA LEU A 304 8.62 -5.34 -15.91
C LEU A 304 8.70 -6.71 -16.55
N GLU A 305 9.84 -7.04 -17.10
CA GLU A 305 10.13 -8.37 -17.66
C GLU A 305 11.47 -8.86 -17.09
N ILE A 306 11.48 -10.09 -16.58
CA ILE A 306 12.68 -10.78 -16.09
C ILE A 306 12.78 -12.12 -16.80
N SER A 307 13.94 -12.38 -17.38
CA SER A 307 14.16 -13.62 -18.14
C SER A 307 14.25 -14.82 -17.20
N SER A 308 13.40 -15.81 -17.43
CA SER A 308 13.41 -17.13 -16.78
C SER A 308 12.72 -18.16 -17.68
N ASP A 309 12.66 -19.42 -17.24
CA ASP A 309 11.79 -20.42 -17.86
C ASP A 309 10.33 -20.02 -17.70
N ASP A 310 9.49 -20.42 -18.65
CA ASP A 310 8.06 -20.10 -18.66
C ASP A 310 7.25 -21.20 -17.96
N TYR A 311 6.69 -20.85 -16.81
CA TYR A 311 5.78 -21.69 -16.01
C TYR A 311 4.33 -21.18 -16.04
N SER A 312 3.97 -20.28 -16.95
CA SER A 312 2.63 -19.68 -17.04
C SER A 312 1.51 -20.69 -17.35
N ASN A 313 1.87 -21.86 -17.86
CA ASN A 313 0.95 -22.97 -18.13
C ASN A 313 0.60 -23.80 -16.87
N GLU A 314 1.21 -23.54 -15.72
CA GLU A 314 0.83 -24.15 -14.46
C GLU A 314 -0.14 -23.23 -13.70
N PRO A 315 -1.18 -23.78 -12.99
CA PRO A 315 -2.06 -23.00 -12.14
C PRO A 315 -1.28 -22.18 -11.11
N THR A 316 -1.76 -20.98 -10.79
CA THR A 316 -1.06 -20.03 -9.90
C THR A 316 -0.76 -20.63 -8.53
N ASP A 317 -1.70 -21.36 -7.93
CA ASP A 317 -1.50 -22.03 -6.63
C ASP A 317 -0.39 -23.10 -6.67
N GLN A 318 -0.16 -23.75 -7.83
CA GLN A 318 0.93 -24.70 -8.01
C GLN A 318 2.27 -23.99 -8.19
N ARG A 319 2.29 -22.87 -8.93
CA ARG A 319 3.50 -22.04 -9.08
C ARG A 319 3.99 -21.51 -7.73
N ILE A 320 3.07 -21.01 -6.87
CA ILE A 320 3.41 -20.56 -5.51
C ILE A 320 4.10 -21.69 -4.73
N LYS A 321 3.53 -22.89 -4.70
CA LYS A 321 4.08 -24.03 -3.95
C LYS A 321 5.48 -24.45 -4.41
N LYS A 322 5.79 -24.23 -5.69
CA LYS A 322 7.06 -24.66 -6.33
C LYS A 322 8.06 -23.51 -6.49
N PHE A 323 7.74 -22.30 -6.01
CA PHE A 323 8.57 -21.12 -6.23
C PHE A 323 10.01 -21.30 -5.74
N ASN A 324 10.17 -21.97 -4.58
CA ASN A 324 11.49 -22.20 -3.97
C ASN A 324 12.26 -23.36 -4.61
N ASP A 325 11.62 -24.20 -5.43
CA ASP A 325 12.25 -25.35 -6.10
C ASP A 325 12.90 -24.95 -7.44
N ARG A 326 12.58 -23.76 -7.96
CA ARG A 326 12.98 -23.31 -9.30
C ARG A 326 13.02 -21.77 -9.40
N ASN A 327 13.61 -21.25 -10.46
CA ASN A 327 13.59 -19.83 -10.75
C ASN A 327 12.34 -19.47 -11.58
N ASP A 328 11.22 -19.18 -10.92
CA ASP A 328 10.00 -18.67 -11.54
C ASP A 328 9.93 -17.14 -11.46
N ALA A 329 10.83 -16.44 -12.16
CA ALA A 329 10.83 -14.98 -12.21
C ALA A 329 9.52 -14.42 -12.82
N GLY A 330 8.84 -15.18 -13.66
CA GLY A 330 7.50 -14.81 -14.17
C GLY A 330 6.45 -14.68 -13.06
N LEU A 331 6.51 -15.53 -12.01
CA LEU A 331 5.63 -15.38 -10.83
C LEU A 331 6.03 -14.17 -9.99
N ALA A 332 7.32 -13.90 -9.84
CA ALA A 332 7.80 -12.70 -9.14
C ALA A 332 7.32 -11.41 -9.84
N VAL A 333 7.38 -11.36 -11.17
CA VAL A 333 6.82 -10.26 -11.98
C VAL A 333 5.31 -10.17 -11.85
N LEU A 334 4.60 -11.30 -11.87
CA LEU A 334 3.14 -11.32 -11.67
C LEU A 334 2.77 -10.75 -10.31
N MET A 335 3.46 -11.12 -9.23
CA MET A 335 3.23 -10.58 -7.88
C MET A 335 3.53 -9.07 -7.81
N PHE A 336 4.58 -8.58 -8.47
CA PHE A 336 4.89 -7.15 -8.57
C PHE A 336 3.75 -6.37 -9.26
N GLN A 337 3.27 -6.86 -10.40
CA GLN A 337 2.17 -6.22 -11.12
C GLN A 337 0.83 -6.42 -10.41
N TYR A 338 0.68 -7.50 -9.64
CA TYR A 338 -0.52 -7.74 -8.84
C TYR A 338 -0.68 -6.70 -7.72
N GLY A 339 0.40 -6.27 -7.05
CA GLY A 339 0.29 -5.17 -6.09
C GLY A 339 -0.14 -3.87 -6.77
N ARG A 340 0.31 -3.56 -7.99
CA ARG A 340 -0.19 -2.41 -8.76
C ARG A 340 -1.68 -2.58 -9.11
N TYR A 341 -2.09 -3.78 -9.54
CA TYR A 341 -3.49 -4.11 -9.77
C TYR A 341 -4.35 -3.88 -8.51
N LEU A 342 -3.90 -4.37 -7.35
CA LEU A 342 -4.61 -4.21 -6.09
C LEU A 342 -4.74 -2.74 -5.67
N LEU A 343 -3.70 -1.92 -5.90
CA LEU A 343 -3.74 -0.49 -5.58
C LEU A 343 -4.74 0.25 -6.47
N ILE A 344 -4.73 0.03 -7.78
CA ILE A 344 -5.72 0.60 -8.71
C ILE A 344 -7.14 0.16 -8.34
N SER A 345 -7.30 -1.11 -7.95
CA SER A 345 -8.61 -1.68 -7.63
C SER A 345 -9.17 -1.20 -6.29
N SER A 346 -8.33 -0.68 -5.38
CA SER A 346 -8.74 -0.31 -4.01
C SER A 346 -8.53 1.16 -3.64
N SER A 347 -7.89 1.96 -4.49
CA SER A 347 -7.58 3.36 -4.17
C SER A 347 -7.50 4.23 -5.42
N LEU A 348 -8.62 4.81 -5.81
CA LEU A 348 -8.73 5.78 -6.90
C LEU A 348 -9.26 7.12 -6.40
N PRO A 349 -8.98 8.23 -7.11
CA PRO A 349 -9.44 9.56 -6.73
C PRO A 349 -10.94 9.63 -6.44
N GLY A 350 -11.29 10.29 -5.34
CA GLY A 350 -12.67 10.44 -4.87
C GLY A 350 -13.18 9.29 -3.99
N GLY A 351 -12.41 8.20 -3.80
CA GLY A 351 -12.69 7.11 -2.88
C GLY A 351 -12.04 7.27 -1.51
N GLN A 352 -12.15 6.21 -0.68
CA GLN A 352 -11.41 6.07 0.57
C GLN A 352 -10.04 5.43 0.31
N PRO A 353 -9.05 5.60 1.19
CA PRO A 353 -7.80 4.85 1.09
C PRO A 353 -8.02 3.34 1.20
N ALA A 354 -7.11 2.56 0.64
CA ALA A 354 -7.03 1.12 0.91
C ALA A 354 -6.84 0.86 2.40
N ASN A 355 -7.81 0.20 3.05
CA ASN A 355 -7.72 -0.15 4.46
C ASN A 355 -6.81 -1.38 4.67
N LEU A 356 -6.78 -1.99 5.87
CA LEU A 356 -5.91 -3.13 6.18
C LEU A 356 -6.14 -4.35 5.26
N GLN A 357 -7.32 -4.45 4.62
CA GLN A 357 -7.68 -5.48 3.64
C GLN A 357 -7.97 -4.88 2.24
N GLY A 358 -7.51 -3.66 1.96
CA GLY A 358 -7.84 -2.93 0.73
C GLY A 358 -9.30 -2.49 0.73
N ILE A 359 -10.15 -3.22 0.00
CA ILE A 359 -11.61 -3.07 0.02
C ILE A 359 -12.31 -4.43 0.18
N TRP A 360 -11.55 -5.52 0.37
CA TRP A 360 -12.09 -6.89 0.41
C TRP A 360 -12.14 -7.42 1.84
N ASN A 361 -13.34 -7.68 2.34
CA ASN A 361 -13.59 -8.25 3.66
C ASN A 361 -14.87 -9.09 3.64
N LYS A 362 -14.79 -10.33 4.11
CA LYS A 362 -15.95 -11.23 4.21
C LYS A 362 -16.67 -11.18 5.56
N ASP A 363 -16.06 -10.59 6.58
CA ASP A 363 -16.48 -10.72 7.96
C ASP A 363 -17.35 -9.54 8.42
N LYS A 364 -18.22 -9.77 9.40
CA LYS A 364 -19.00 -8.72 10.10
C LYS A 364 -18.10 -7.83 10.94
N VAL A 365 -17.09 -8.43 11.54
CA VAL A 365 -16.01 -7.79 12.28
C VAL A 365 -14.73 -8.39 11.73
N ALA A 366 -14.05 -7.62 10.92
CA ALA A 366 -12.81 -8.04 10.29
C ALA A 366 -11.69 -8.23 11.32
N PRO A 367 -10.67 -9.04 11.04
CA PRO A 367 -9.45 -9.04 11.82
C PRO A 367 -8.90 -7.61 11.96
N TRP A 368 -8.55 -7.20 13.18
CA TRP A 368 -8.16 -5.82 13.53
C TRP A 368 -9.15 -4.75 13.03
N ASP A 369 -10.42 -5.10 12.93
CA ASP A 369 -11.52 -4.28 12.40
C ASP A 369 -11.31 -3.81 10.95
N SER A 370 -10.28 -4.27 10.27
CA SER A 370 -9.79 -3.75 8.98
C SER A 370 -9.61 -2.22 9.00
N LYS A 371 -9.24 -1.68 10.16
CA LYS A 371 -8.96 -0.25 10.37
C LYS A 371 -7.76 0.20 9.54
N TYR A 372 -7.57 1.49 9.48
CA TYR A 372 -6.36 2.10 8.96
C TYR A 372 -5.30 2.13 10.06
N THR A 373 -4.51 1.06 10.18
CA THR A 373 -3.38 1.00 11.11
C THR A 373 -2.23 1.82 10.54
N VAL A 374 -1.76 2.81 11.30
CA VAL A 374 -0.84 3.85 10.81
C VAL A 374 0.53 3.82 11.49
N ASN A 375 0.88 2.69 12.12
CA ASN A 375 2.23 2.48 12.62
C ASN A 375 3.13 1.69 11.65
N ILE A 376 2.59 1.26 10.49
CA ILE A 376 3.28 0.68 9.33
C ILE A 376 2.33 0.38 8.15
N ASN A 377 1.16 -0.22 8.40
CA ASN A 377 0.34 -0.88 7.39
C ASN A 377 -0.17 0.10 6.33
N LEU A 378 -0.84 1.17 6.72
CA LEU A 378 -1.36 2.16 5.77
C LEU A 378 -0.24 2.85 4.99
N GLN A 379 0.88 3.16 5.63
CA GLN A 379 2.04 3.72 4.95
C GLN A 379 2.56 2.77 3.86
N MET A 380 2.69 1.48 4.21
CA MET A 380 3.15 0.45 3.27
C MET A 380 2.20 0.28 2.09
N ASN A 381 0.88 0.45 2.28
CA ASN A 381 -0.10 0.41 1.19
C ASN A 381 0.23 1.41 0.07
N TYR A 382 0.86 2.53 0.41
CA TYR A 382 1.14 3.61 -0.54
C TYR A 382 2.61 3.75 -0.94
N TRP A 383 3.52 2.93 -0.39
CA TRP A 383 4.92 2.95 -0.83
C TRP A 383 5.11 2.74 -2.34
N PRO A 384 4.34 1.87 -3.02
CA PRO A 384 4.51 1.70 -4.47
C PRO A 384 3.89 2.83 -5.31
N ALA A 385 3.00 3.67 -4.76
CA ALA A 385 2.19 4.60 -5.55
C ALA A 385 3.02 5.49 -6.47
N GLU A 386 4.00 6.22 -5.93
CA GLU A 386 4.81 7.13 -6.73
C GLU A 386 5.79 6.36 -7.63
N VAL A 387 6.62 5.48 -7.05
CA VAL A 387 7.69 4.79 -7.78
C VAL A 387 7.18 3.91 -8.91
N THR A 388 5.96 3.37 -8.79
CA THR A 388 5.35 2.52 -9.84
C THR A 388 4.38 3.26 -10.76
N ASN A 389 4.47 4.60 -10.81
CA ASN A 389 3.71 5.46 -11.74
C ASN A 389 2.18 5.40 -11.57
N LEU A 390 1.74 5.37 -10.31
CA LEU A 390 0.33 5.34 -9.88
C LEU A 390 0.02 6.49 -8.90
N SER A 391 0.55 7.66 -9.17
CA SER A 391 0.46 8.84 -8.29
C SER A 391 -0.99 9.24 -7.99
N GLU A 392 -1.92 9.05 -8.94
CA GLU A 392 -3.35 9.31 -8.73
C GLU A 392 -3.97 8.39 -7.67
N CYS A 393 -3.47 7.15 -7.54
CA CYS A 393 -3.93 6.21 -6.51
C CYS A 393 -3.55 6.65 -5.09
N HIS A 394 -2.68 7.64 -4.95
CA HIS A 394 -2.28 8.23 -3.67
C HIS A 394 -3.27 9.28 -3.15
N GLU A 395 -4.10 9.85 -4.02
CA GLU A 395 -5.03 10.96 -3.69
C GLU A 395 -5.98 10.64 -2.53
N PRO A 396 -6.60 9.44 -2.43
CA PRO A 396 -7.46 9.14 -1.29
C PRO A 396 -6.77 9.26 0.07
N LEU A 397 -5.48 8.91 0.18
CA LEU A 397 -4.69 9.11 1.39
C LEU A 397 -4.48 10.60 1.68
N PHE A 398 -4.21 11.42 0.67
CA PHE A 398 -4.04 12.86 0.85
C PHE A 398 -5.33 13.51 1.36
N LYS A 399 -6.49 13.10 0.81
CA LYS A 399 -7.80 13.56 1.28
C LYS A 399 -8.06 13.13 2.72
N MET A 400 -7.73 11.89 3.09
CA MET A 400 -7.86 11.43 4.46
C MET A 400 -6.96 12.22 5.42
N LEU A 401 -5.73 12.59 5.03
CA LEU A 401 -4.82 13.41 5.82
C LEU A 401 -5.39 14.82 6.09
N GLU A 402 -6.04 15.42 5.09
CA GLU A 402 -6.74 16.69 5.25
C GLU A 402 -7.84 16.57 6.34
N GLU A 403 -8.65 15.51 6.28
CA GLU A 403 -9.72 15.23 7.25
C GLU A 403 -9.17 14.90 8.66
N LEU A 404 -8.11 14.10 8.75
CA LEU A 404 -7.42 13.75 10.00
C LEU A 404 -6.76 14.98 10.64
N SER A 405 -6.19 15.87 9.82
CA SER A 405 -5.60 17.11 10.35
C SER A 405 -6.65 18.00 11.04
N GLU A 406 -7.88 17.99 10.52
CA GLU A 406 -8.99 18.72 11.16
C GLU A 406 -9.45 18.02 12.45
N ALA A 407 -9.68 16.70 12.39
CA ALA A 407 -10.13 15.92 13.55
C ALA A 407 -9.09 15.91 14.68
N GLY A 408 -7.82 15.73 14.33
CA GLY A 408 -6.70 15.60 15.28
C GLY A 408 -6.34 16.88 16.02
N LYS A 409 -6.79 18.08 15.57
CA LYS A 409 -6.62 19.33 16.30
C LYS A 409 -7.27 19.28 17.68
N GLU A 410 -8.47 18.74 17.75
CA GLU A 410 -9.17 18.61 19.02
C GLU A 410 -8.49 17.59 19.94
N THR A 411 -7.98 16.48 19.38
CA THR A 411 -7.21 15.49 20.15
C THR A 411 -5.92 16.09 20.71
N ALA A 412 -5.17 16.86 19.94
CA ALA A 412 -3.98 17.55 20.37
C ALA A 412 -4.29 18.53 21.54
N ARG A 413 -5.37 19.30 21.39
CA ARG A 413 -5.81 20.28 22.39
C ARG A 413 -6.32 19.61 23.68
N VAL A 414 -7.22 18.62 23.55
CA VAL A 414 -7.92 18.01 24.71
C VAL A 414 -6.99 17.09 25.49
N MET A 415 -6.20 16.26 24.81
CA MET A 415 -5.39 15.24 25.47
C MET A 415 -4.00 15.75 25.89
N TYR A 416 -3.47 16.76 25.19
CA TYR A 416 -2.08 17.21 25.37
C TYR A 416 -1.92 18.71 25.66
N GLY A 417 -2.94 19.51 25.40
CA GLY A 417 -2.86 20.99 25.51
C GLY A 417 -1.93 21.60 24.43
N CYS A 418 -1.71 20.87 23.33
CA CYS A 418 -0.83 21.27 22.24
C CYS A 418 -1.60 21.94 21.09
N ASN A 419 -0.92 22.81 20.34
CA ASN A 419 -1.35 23.28 19.04
C ASN A 419 -1.19 22.19 17.99
N GLY A 420 -1.57 22.50 16.71
CA GLY A 420 -1.47 21.57 15.63
C GLY A 420 -2.43 20.40 15.73
N TRP A 421 -2.03 19.19 15.26
CA TRP A 421 -2.87 18.00 15.28
C TRP A 421 -2.05 16.72 15.50
N VAL A 422 -2.71 15.72 16.07
CA VAL A 422 -2.10 14.40 16.36
C VAL A 422 -3.00 13.26 15.87
N LEU A 423 -2.38 12.20 15.42
CA LEU A 423 -2.99 10.90 15.18
C LEU A 423 -2.12 9.82 15.83
N HIS A 424 -2.76 8.94 16.60
CA HIS A 424 -2.10 7.78 17.21
C HIS A 424 -1.98 6.62 16.21
N HIS A 425 -1.83 5.39 16.67
CA HIS A 425 -1.45 4.27 15.81
C HIS A 425 -2.56 3.75 14.89
N ASN A 426 -3.81 4.21 15.03
CA ASN A 426 -4.96 3.70 14.28
C ASN A 426 -6.02 4.79 14.03
N THR A 427 -6.77 4.62 12.94
CA THR A 427 -7.98 5.40 12.63
C THR A 427 -8.97 4.57 11.84
N ASP A 428 -10.17 5.10 11.61
CA ASP A 428 -11.26 4.46 10.88
C ASP A 428 -11.95 5.43 9.89
N LEU A 429 -13.09 5.03 9.32
CA LEU A 429 -13.88 5.88 8.43
C LEU A 429 -14.28 7.22 9.10
N TRP A 430 -14.45 7.24 10.42
CA TRP A 430 -14.91 8.38 11.18
C TRP A 430 -13.79 9.33 11.63
N ARG A 431 -12.54 9.02 11.23
CA ARG A 431 -11.33 9.82 11.52
C ARG A 431 -11.11 9.97 13.03
N SER A 432 -11.27 8.89 13.77
CA SER A 432 -10.84 8.85 15.18
C SER A 432 -9.32 9.03 15.27
N THR A 433 -8.84 9.84 16.21
CA THR A 433 -7.42 10.20 16.32
C THR A 433 -6.81 9.95 17.69
N GLY A 434 -7.64 9.61 18.70
CA GLY A 434 -7.20 9.29 20.05
C GLY A 434 -6.52 7.93 20.18
N VAL A 435 -6.05 7.61 21.38
CA VAL A 435 -5.40 6.33 21.73
C VAL A 435 -6.42 5.21 21.71
N VAL A 436 -6.13 4.10 21.03
CA VAL A 436 -6.98 2.90 20.94
C VAL A 436 -6.16 1.62 21.20
N ASP A 437 -6.84 0.49 21.39
CA ASP A 437 -6.26 -0.86 21.51
C ASP A 437 -5.30 -1.05 22.72
N GLY A 438 -5.36 -0.15 23.72
CA GLY A 438 -4.50 -0.20 24.90
C GLY A 438 -3.19 0.60 24.73
N ALA A 439 -2.64 1.03 25.87
CA ALA A 439 -1.42 1.84 25.89
C ALA A 439 -0.20 1.10 25.30
N PHE A 440 -0.16 -0.24 25.42
CA PHE A 440 0.94 -1.04 24.93
C PHE A 440 1.17 -0.87 23.43
N TRP A 441 0.11 -0.79 22.64
CA TRP A 441 0.15 -0.61 21.17
C TRP A 441 -0.19 0.81 20.76
N GLY A 442 -1.21 1.40 21.42
CA GLY A 442 -1.86 2.62 21.00
C GLY A 442 -1.19 3.92 21.41
N MET A 443 -0.35 3.92 22.47
CA MET A 443 0.29 5.14 22.95
C MET A 443 1.50 5.52 22.07
N TRP A 444 1.23 5.82 20.83
CA TRP A 444 2.21 6.21 19.83
C TRP A 444 1.70 7.41 19.00
N PRO A 445 2.17 8.64 19.26
CA PRO A 445 1.59 9.85 18.69
C PRO A 445 2.15 10.23 17.30
N ASN A 446 2.90 9.35 16.66
CA ASN A 446 3.62 9.67 15.42
C ASN A 446 2.87 9.30 14.13
N GLY A 447 1.67 8.71 14.21
CA GLY A 447 0.93 8.24 13.03
C GLY A 447 0.68 9.33 12.00
N GLY A 448 0.24 10.52 12.44
CA GLY A 448 0.02 11.67 11.57
C GLY A 448 1.30 12.20 10.93
N ALA A 449 2.38 12.28 11.68
CA ALA A 449 3.68 12.74 11.18
C ALA A 449 4.26 11.79 10.13
N TRP A 450 4.18 10.48 10.36
CA TRP A 450 4.64 9.51 9.36
C TRP A 450 3.81 9.58 8.09
N LEU A 451 2.49 9.70 8.18
CA LEU A 451 1.64 9.85 7.00
C LEU A 451 1.93 11.16 6.23
N CYS A 452 2.32 12.25 6.90
CA CYS A 452 2.75 13.48 6.23
C CYS A 452 4.00 13.30 5.34
N GLN A 453 4.82 12.26 5.58
CA GLN A 453 5.92 11.89 4.68
C GLN A 453 5.42 11.67 3.24
N HIS A 454 4.23 11.07 3.07
CA HIS A 454 3.64 10.84 1.75
C HIS A 454 3.36 12.12 0.97
N LEU A 455 2.98 13.21 1.66
CA LEU A 455 2.79 14.53 1.03
C LEU A 455 4.12 15.07 0.49
N TRP A 456 5.17 14.97 1.28
CA TRP A 456 6.51 15.39 0.86
C TRP A 456 7.07 14.53 -0.26
N GLN A 457 6.89 13.20 -0.19
CA GLN A 457 7.33 12.29 -1.24
C GLN A 457 6.62 12.58 -2.56
N HIS A 458 5.30 12.81 -2.55
CA HIS A 458 4.57 13.20 -3.75
C HIS A 458 5.17 14.44 -4.41
N TYR A 459 5.50 15.47 -3.61
CA TYR A 459 6.18 16.66 -4.13
C TYR A 459 7.54 16.33 -4.76
N LEU A 460 8.35 15.49 -4.11
CA LEU A 460 9.67 15.11 -4.64
C LEU A 460 9.60 14.33 -5.97
N TYR A 461 8.53 13.56 -6.19
CA TYR A 461 8.32 12.79 -7.42
C TYR A 461 7.66 13.60 -8.53
N THR A 462 6.86 14.62 -8.22
CA THR A 462 6.03 15.36 -9.19
C THR A 462 6.47 16.78 -9.42
N GLY A 463 7.14 17.39 -8.45
CA GLY A 463 7.49 18.81 -8.48
C GLY A 463 6.26 19.73 -8.50
N ASP A 464 5.11 19.26 -7.96
CA ASP A 464 3.87 20.03 -7.94
C ASP A 464 3.86 21.04 -6.78
N MET A 465 4.20 22.29 -7.07
CA MET A 465 4.19 23.38 -6.10
C MET A 465 2.77 23.74 -5.62
N ALA A 466 1.75 23.57 -6.47
CA ALA A 466 0.37 23.84 -6.07
C ALA A 466 -0.12 22.79 -5.07
N PHE A 467 0.26 21.54 -5.26
CA PHE A 467 0.03 20.48 -4.28
C PHE A 467 0.73 20.77 -2.95
N LEU A 468 2.01 21.16 -2.98
CA LEU A 468 2.78 21.48 -1.78
C LEU A 468 2.14 22.66 -1.01
N GLU A 469 1.71 23.73 -1.70
CA GLU A 469 0.98 24.85 -1.09
C GLU A 469 -0.35 24.38 -0.46
N LYS A 470 -1.12 23.56 -1.17
CA LYS A 470 -2.42 23.03 -0.69
C LYS A 470 -2.28 22.25 0.62
N TYR A 471 -1.26 21.40 0.73
CA TYR A 471 -1.09 20.50 1.87
C TYR A 471 -0.08 21.02 2.92
N TYR A 472 0.46 22.22 2.72
CA TYR A 472 1.42 22.83 3.65
C TYR A 472 0.89 22.91 5.08
N ASP A 473 -0.35 23.36 5.28
CA ASP A 473 -0.96 23.51 6.60
C ASP A 473 -1.20 22.17 7.31
N VAL A 474 -1.36 21.08 6.56
CA VAL A 474 -1.44 19.71 7.11
C VAL A 474 -0.08 19.32 7.69
N MET A 475 1.01 19.49 6.93
CA MET A 475 2.37 19.22 7.41
C MET A 475 2.76 20.12 8.57
N LYS A 476 2.50 21.43 8.42
CA LYS A 476 2.78 22.44 9.46
C LYS A 476 2.06 22.10 10.77
N GLY A 477 0.78 21.75 10.71
CA GLY A 477 0.02 21.42 11.92
C GLY A 477 0.56 20.18 12.63
N SER A 478 1.04 19.16 11.91
CA SER A 478 1.74 18.03 12.51
C SER A 478 3.07 18.43 13.16
N ALA A 479 3.85 19.30 12.51
CA ALA A 479 5.08 19.84 13.08
C ALA A 479 4.80 20.70 14.33
N ASP A 480 3.77 21.55 14.30
CA ASP A 480 3.36 22.39 15.44
C ASP A 480 3.00 21.54 16.67
N PHE A 481 2.36 20.37 16.47
CA PHE A 481 2.09 19.45 17.56
C PHE A 481 3.38 19.01 18.25
N PHE A 482 4.39 18.59 17.51
CA PHE A 482 5.67 18.17 18.10
C PHE A 482 6.47 19.32 18.68
N MET A 483 6.36 20.53 18.15
CA MET A 483 6.95 21.73 18.75
C MET A 483 6.47 21.96 20.18
N ASP A 484 5.21 21.60 20.49
CA ASP A 484 4.61 21.74 21.81
C ASP A 484 4.70 20.47 22.67
N PHE A 485 4.63 19.29 22.04
CA PHE A 485 4.56 17.99 22.73
C PHE A 485 5.90 17.50 23.26
N LEU A 486 7.00 17.77 22.53
CA LEU A 486 8.35 17.33 22.92
C LEU A 486 8.73 17.92 24.29
N VAL A 487 9.43 17.11 25.08
CA VAL A 487 9.93 17.51 26.38
C VAL A 487 11.42 17.24 26.50
N LYS A 488 12.11 18.09 27.27
CA LYS A 488 13.54 17.91 27.52
C LYS A 488 13.77 16.70 28.42
N HIS A 489 14.55 15.73 27.95
CA HIS A 489 14.93 14.57 28.75
C HIS A 489 15.85 15.01 29.90
N PRO A 490 15.53 14.64 31.19
CA PRO A 490 16.22 15.18 32.36
C PRO A 490 17.68 14.79 32.47
N VAL A 491 18.08 13.65 31.87
CA VAL A 491 19.47 13.14 31.90
C VAL A 491 20.24 13.56 30.65
N TYR A 492 19.68 13.34 29.47
CA TYR A 492 20.38 13.57 28.20
C TYR A 492 20.28 15.00 27.69
N GLY A 493 19.29 15.74 28.11
CA GLY A 493 19.06 17.13 27.66
C GLY A 493 18.47 17.27 26.27
N TRP A 494 18.20 16.17 25.57
CA TRP A 494 17.54 16.16 24.26
C TRP A 494 16.05 16.39 24.37
N MET A 495 15.44 16.92 23.31
CA MET A 495 13.99 16.97 23.15
C MET A 495 13.50 15.61 22.64
N VAL A 496 12.55 15.01 23.35
CA VAL A 496 12.05 13.66 23.10
C VAL A 496 10.53 13.58 23.20
N THR A 497 9.92 12.63 22.51
CA THR A 497 8.51 12.25 22.72
C THR A 497 8.33 11.61 24.07
N CYS A 498 7.29 11.98 24.81
CA CYS A 498 6.94 11.37 26.10
C CYS A 498 5.49 11.72 26.49
N PRO A 499 4.60 10.71 26.68
CA PRO A 499 4.79 9.28 26.47
C PRO A 499 4.80 8.89 24.99
N SER A 500 5.43 7.75 24.65
CA SER A 500 5.35 7.08 23.36
C SER A 500 5.73 5.59 23.50
N ASN A 501 5.85 4.85 22.40
CA ASN A 501 6.41 3.50 22.35
C ASN A 501 7.19 3.28 21.05
N SER A 502 8.00 2.21 20.99
CA SER A 502 8.47 1.68 19.71
C SER A 502 7.49 0.61 19.25
N PRO A 503 6.73 0.80 18.17
CA PRO A 503 5.78 -0.22 17.72
C PRO A 503 6.44 -1.58 17.45
N GLU A 504 5.96 -2.69 17.95
CA GLU A 504 4.87 -2.85 18.93
C GLU A 504 5.37 -3.66 20.11
N HIS A 505 6.47 -3.28 20.73
CA HIS A 505 6.99 -3.95 21.91
C HIS A 505 7.73 -2.97 22.84
N GLY A 506 8.17 -3.47 23.98
CA GLY A 506 8.90 -2.68 24.94
C GLY A 506 10.30 -3.23 25.23
N PRO A 507 11.13 -2.47 25.95
CA PRO A 507 12.52 -2.85 26.26
C PRO A 507 12.63 -4.17 27.04
N ASN A 508 11.54 -4.63 27.65
CA ASN A 508 11.48 -5.86 28.45
C ASN A 508 10.74 -7.03 27.77
N GLY A 509 10.39 -6.90 26.46
CA GLY A 509 9.73 -7.93 25.67
C GLY A 509 8.20 -7.78 25.55
N GLU A 510 7.48 -8.77 25.03
CA GLU A 510 6.07 -8.72 24.63
C GLU A 510 5.08 -9.40 25.60
N ASN A 511 5.44 -9.79 26.77
CA ASN A 511 4.46 -10.44 27.65
C ASN A 511 3.45 -9.42 28.25
N SER A 512 2.31 -9.90 28.72
CA SER A 512 1.21 -9.07 29.26
C SER A 512 1.62 -8.20 30.46
N ASN A 513 2.75 -8.48 31.10
CA ASN A 513 3.31 -7.72 32.21
C ASN A 513 4.40 -6.74 31.76
N SER A 514 4.80 -6.74 30.49
CA SER A 514 5.80 -5.83 29.95
C SER A 514 5.21 -4.45 29.68
N ALA A 515 6.06 -3.46 29.68
CA ALA A 515 5.70 -2.08 29.36
C ALA A 515 6.39 -1.64 28.07
N SER A 516 5.60 -1.05 27.19
CA SER A 516 6.08 -0.39 25.97
C SER A 516 6.10 1.13 26.09
N THR A 517 5.34 1.70 27.04
CA THR A 517 5.19 3.15 27.22
C THR A 517 6.47 3.73 27.82
N VAL A 518 7.24 4.41 26.99
CA VAL A 518 8.57 4.96 27.25
C VAL A 518 8.72 6.38 26.68
N ALA A 519 9.95 6.88 26.57
CA ALA A 519 10.25 8.17 25.95
C ALA A 519 11.34 8.02 24.86
N GLY A 520 11.25 8.80 23.79
CA GLY A 520 12.31 9.07 22.84
C GLY A 520 12.82 7.86 22.07
N CYS A 521 11.95 6.92 21.69
CA CYS A 521 12.32 5.80 20.82
C CYS A 521 13.00 6.30 19.55
N THR A 522 13.92 5.52 19.01
CA THR A 522 14.65 5.87 17.79
C THR A 522 13.73 6.16 16.60
N MET A 523 12.68 5.36 16.38
CA MET A 523 11.69 5.61 15.34
C MET A 523 11.01 6.96 15.53
N ASP A 524 10.64 7.32 16.75
CA ASP A 524 10.03 8.61 17.04
C ASP A 524 10.94 9.77 16.67
N ASN A 525 12.20 9.69 17.12
CA ASN A 525 13.19 10.72 16.81
C ASN A 525 13.41 10.88 15.29
N GLN A 526 13.41 9.75 14.56
CA GLN A 526 13.54 9.75 13.10
C GLN A 526 12.32 10.39 12.42
N ILE A 527 11.09 10.06 12.84
CA ILE A 527 9.85 10.62 12.25
C ILE A 527 9.71 12.10 12.60
N VAL A 528 9.98 12.47 13.85
CA VAL A 528 9.91 13.86 14.28
C VAL A 528 10.95 14.72 13.55
N PHE A 529 12.17 14.21 13.40
CA PHE A 529 13.20 14.85 12.59
C PHE A 529 12.70 15.10 11.17
N GLU A 530 12.10 14.09 10.55
CA GLU A 530 11.64 14.17 9.15
C GLU A 530 10.50 15.18 8.99
N ILE A 531 9.46 15.15 9.84
CA ILE A 531 8.36 16.12 9.73
C ILE A 531 8.80 17.57 9.95
N LEU A 532 9.72 17.80 10.90
CA LEU A 532 10.27 19.14 11.14
C LEU A 532 11.13 19.62 9.95
N CYS A 533 11.99 18.76 9.40
CA CYS A 533 12.82 19.09 8.23
C CYS A 533 11.97 19.33 6.98
N ASN A 534 11.02 18.43 6.68
CA ASN A 534 10.14 18.55 5.51
C ASN A 534 9.28 19.82 5.60
N THR A 535 8.77 20.17 6.80
CA THR A 535 8.00 21.40 7.01
C THR A 535 8.88 22.63 6.88
N ARG A 536 10.12 22.62 7.42
CA ARG A 536 11.10 23.70 7.27
C ARG A 536 11.41 23.94 5.79
N ASP A 537 11.67 22.88 5.04
CA ASP A 537 12.08 22.98 3.65
C ASP A 537 10.89 23.37 2.74
N ALA A 538 9.68 22.87 3.01
CA ALA A 538 8.45 23.36 2.40
C ALA A 538 8.22 24.85 2.70
N SER A 539 8.47 25.28 3.94
CA SER A 539 8.36 26.70 4.33
C SER A 539 9.30 27.59 3.52
N LYS A 540 10.54 27.13 3.29
CA LYS A 540 11.52 27.85 2.45
C LYS A 540 11.05 27.95 1.01
N LEU A 541 10.62 26.82 0.41
CA LEU A 541 10.14 26.75 -0.97
C LEU A 541 8.93 27.65 -1.22
N LEU A 542 8.02 27.72 -0.24
CA LEU A 542 6.79 28.51 -0.29
C LEU A 542 6.96 29.94 0.25
N ASN A 543 8.18 30.36 0.59
CA ASN A 543 8.52 31.68 1.14
C ASN A 543 7.63 32.04 2.37
N LYS A 544 7.46 31.09 3.30
CA LYS A 544 6.72 31.30 4.56
C LYS A 544 7.58 32.07 5.59
N ASP A 545 7.01 32.27 6.80
CA ASP A 545 7.62 33.06 7.88
C ASP A 545 9.05 32.58 8.23
N PRO A 546 10.08 33.41 8.08
CA PRO A 546 11.46 33.05 8.43
C PRO A 546 11.65 32.72 9.92
N GLN A 547 10.92 33.36 10.83
CA GLN A 547 11.01 33.08 12.26
C GLN A 547 10.49 31.68 12.59
N TYR A 548 9.50 31.20 11.84
CA TYR A 548 9.03 29.83 11.98
C TYR A 548 10.09 28.82 11.49
N ILE A 549 10.74 29.10 10.38
CA ILE A 549 11.86 28.31 9.83
C ILE A 549 12.97 28.17 10.87
N ASP A 550 13.37 29.28 11.52
CA ASP A 550 14.40 29.30 12.56
C ASP A 550 14.00 28.50 13.80
N ARG A 551 12.72 28.57 14.21
CA ARG A 551 12.21 27.77 15.34
C ARG A 551 12.23 26.28 15.02
N LEU A 552 11.84 25.87 13.81
CA LEU A 552 11.94 24.47 13.37
C LEU A 552 13.39 23.99 13.41
N GLN A 553 14.32 24.78 12.87
CA GLN A 553 15.74 24.43 12.91
C GLN A 553 16.26 24.28 14.34
N SER A 554 15.91 25.21 15.23
CA SER A 554 16.31 25.16 16.63
C SER A 554 15.80 23.90 17.34
N MET A 555 14.59 23.45 17.02
CA MET A 555 14.03 22.19 17.56
C MET A 555 14.77 20.97 17.00
N ILE A 556 15.05 20.94 15.68
CA ILE A 556 15.83 19.86 15.04
C ILE A 556 17.20 19.71 15.69
N ASP A 557 17.86 20.82 16.02
CA ASP A 557 19.17 20.84 16.67
C ASP A 557 19.14 20.27 18.10
N MET A 558 17.97 20.23 18.73
CA MET A 558 17.80 19.69 20.07
C MET A 558 17.36 18.21 20.13
N LEU A 559 16.99 17.59 19.01
CA LEU A 559 16.58 16.18 18.96
C LEU A 559 17.74 15.24 19.33
N ALA A 560 17.41 14.03 19.80
CA ALA A 560 18.40 13.00 20.06
C ALA A 560 19.10 12.55 18.77
N PRO A 561 20.42 12.32 18.77
CA PRO A 561 21.10 11.63 17.69
C PRO A 561 20.73 10.15 17.70
N MET A 562 20.87 9.46 16.55
CA MET A 562 20.81 8.00 16.51
C MET A 562 21.99 7.41 17.28
N GLN A 563 21.82 6.20 17.84
CA GLN A 563 22.81 5.58 18.71
C GLN A 563 23.17 4.18 18.21
N ILE A 564 24.46 3.83 18.28
CA ILE A 564 24.98 2.49 17.99
C ILE A 564 25.27 1.82 19.33
N GLY A 565 24.56 0.73 19.64
CA GLY A 565 24.62 0.04 20.91
C GLY A 565 25.79 -0.96 21.01
N LYS A 566 25.90 -1.60 22.16
CA LYS A 566 26.99 -2.49 22.52
C LYS A 566 27.14 -3.76 21.68
N TYR A 567 26.16 -4.06 20.83
CA TYR A 567 26.22 -5.17 19.88
C TYR A 567 26.45 -4.70 18.44
N ASN A 568 26.92 -3.46 18.26
CA ASN A 568 27.04 -2.78 16.95
C ASN A 568 25.70 -2.65 16.19
N GLN A 569 24.57 -2.75 16.88
CA GLN A 569 23.23 -2.55 16.33
C GLN A 569 22.83 -1.08 16.41
N LEU A 570 21.87 -0.66 15.58
CA LEU A 570 21.13 0.58 15.79
C LEU A 570 20.23 0.40 17.02
N GLN A 571 20.38 1.26 18.04
CA GLN A 571 19.54 1.18 19.25
C GLN A 571 18.09 1.52 18.92
N GLU A 572 17.17 0.77 19.50
CA GLU A 572 15.75 1.00 19.39
C GLU A 572 15.22 1.98 20.44
N TRP A 573 15.80 1.97 21.62
CA TRP A 573 15.49 2.86 22.74
C TRP A 573 16.64 3.80 23.07
N LEU A 574 16.36 4.82 23.91
CA LEU A 574 17.42 5.75 24.37
C LEU A 574 18.51 5.01 25.17
N GLU A 575 18.11 4.04 25.96
CA GLU A 575 19.03 3.17 26.72
C GLU A 575 19.42 1.97 25.87
N ASP A 576 20.66 1.49 26.01
CA ASP A 576 21.20 0.33 25.30
C ASP A 576 20.72 -0.99 25.93
N VAL A 577 19.43 -1.28 25.73
CA VAL A 577 18.72 -2.46 26.29
C VAL A 577 18.33 -3.49 25.24
N ASP A 578 18.67 -3.26 24.00
CA ASP A 578 18.42 -4.19 22.89
C ASP A 578 19.00 -5.57 23.16
N LYS A 579 18.34 -6.60 22.61
CA LYS A 579 18.74 -8.00 22.76
C LYS A 579 19.02 -8.63 21.40
N PRO A 580 20.22 -9.23 21.18
CA PRO A 580 20.56 -9.81 19.88
C PRO A 580 19.63 -10.93 19.41
N ASN A 581 18.93 -11.58 20.34
CA ASN A 581 18.00 -12.68 20.03
C ASN A 581 16.54 -12.23 19.90
N ASP A 582 16.28 -10.93 19.94
CA ASP A 582 14.95 -10.40 19.74
C ASP A 582 14.53 -10.57 18.27
N LYS A 583 13.47 -11.37 18.05
CA LYS A 583 12.92 -11.69 16.73
C LYS A 583 11.58 -10.98 16.50
N HIS A 584 11.36 -9.84 17.16
CA HIS A 584 10.14 -9.09 16.98
C HIS A 584 9.88 -8.78 15.50
N ARG A 585 8.60 -8.84 15.09
CA ARG A 585 8.20 -8.61 13.69
C ARG A 585 8.40 -7.15 13.23
N HIS A 586 8.26 -6.18 14.15
CA HIS A 586 8.58 -4.80 13.85
C HIS A 586 10.09 -4.53 13.89
N ILE A 587 10.54 -3.66 12.99
CA ILE A 587 11.90 -3.14 12.94
C ILE A 587 11.83 -1.61 12.93
N SER A 588 11.08 -1.06 13.88
CA SER A 588 10.65 0.34 13.91
C SER A 588 11.80 1.34 13.81
N HIS A 589 12.91 1.07 14.50
CA HIS A 589 14.13 1.89 14.48
C HIS A 589 14.87 1.90 13.12
N ALA A 590 14.54 0.98 12.19
CA ALA A 590 15.08 1.00 10.84
C ALA A 590 14.33 1.98 9.88
N PHE A 591 13.32 2.72 10.38
CA PHE A 591 12.61 3.74 9.61
C PHE A 591 13.56 4.69 8.90
N GLY A 592 14.61 5.15 9.55
CA GLY A 592 15.59 6.08 8.98
C GLY A 592 16.35 5.56 7.75
N LEU A 593 16.39 4.23 7.54
CA LEU A 593 16.88 3.61 6.31
C LEU A 593 15.79 3.52 5.25
N TYR A 594 14.62 3.00 5.62
CA TYR A 594 13.44 2.90 4.76
C TYR A 594 12.14 2.89 5.60
N PRO A 595 11.12 3.72 5.25
CA PRO A 595 11.00 4.59 4.07
C PRO A 595 11.72 5.94 4.19
N GLY A 596 12.34 6.24 5.32
CA GLY A 596 13.18 7.42 5.52
C GLY A 596 14.39 7.44 4.59
N ASN A 597 15.12 8.54 4.64
CA ASN A 597 16.31 8.79 3.82
C ASN A 597 17.48 9.32 4.67
N GLN A 598 17.45 9.05 5.97
CA GLN A 598 18.43 9.56 6.94
C GLN A 598 19.70 8.71 6.99
N ILE A 599 19.58 7.40 6.68
CA ILE A 599 20.68 6.46 6.73
C ILE A 599 21.11 6.10 5.31
N SER A 600 22.39 6.33 5.01
CA SER A 600 23.00 6.10 3.71
C SER A 600 24.36 5.40 3.85
N PRO A 601 24.71 4.46 2.95
CA PRO A 601 26.03 3.86 2.95
C PRO A 601 27.17 4.88 2.70
N TYR A 602 26.85 6.00 2.03
CA TYR A 602 27.85 6.98 1.58
C TYR A 602 28.00 8.16 2.53
N LYS A 603 26.96 8.53 3.28
CA LYS A 603 26.96 9.69 4.18
C LYS A 603 27.23 9.31 5.63
N ASN A 604 26.66 8.19 6.10
CA ASN A 604 26.80 7.74 7.49
C ASN A 604 27.01 6.21 7.56
N PRO A 605 28.14 5.72 7.04
CA PRO A 605 28.41 4.27 6.89
C PRO A 605 28.35 3.48 8.21
N GLN A 606 28.67 4.10 9.35
CA GLN A 606 28.54 3.45 10.66
C GLN A 606 27.09 3.12 11.00
N LEU A 607 26.17 4.07 10.80
CA LEU A 607 24.72 3.84 11.00
C LEU A 607 24.20 2.80 10.03
N PHE A 608 24.63 2.85 8.77
CA PHE A 608 24.26 1.88 7.76
C PHE A 608 24.68 0.46 8.17
N GLN A 609 25.91 0.27 8.67
CA GLN A 609 26.36 -1.02 9.19
C GLN A 609 25.57 -1.43 10.43
N ALA A 610 25.27 -0.48 11.33
CA ALA A 610 24.50 -0.76 12.53
C ALA A 610 23.07 -1.26 12.20
N VAL A 611 22.41 -0.70 11.19
CA VAL A 611 21.12 -1.21 10.71
C VAL A 611 21.27 -2.60 10.10
N LYS A 612 22.35 -2.86 9.35
CA LYS A 612 22.62 -4.21 8.83
C LYS A 612 22.71 -5.23 9.97
N ASN A 613 23.41 -4.90 11.04
CA ASN A 613 23.53 -5.75 12.22
C ASN A 613 22.18 -5.97 12.90
N THR A 614 21.36 -4.92 13.01
CA THR A 614 19.98 -5.02 13.50
C THR A 614 19.15 -6.00 12.65
N LEU A 615 19.20 -5.91 11.32
CA LEU A 615 18.48 -6.81 10.43
C LEU A 615 18.91 -8.27 10.60
N LEU A 616 20.21 -8.51 10.71
CA LEU A 616 20.75 -9.85 10.98
C LEU A 616 20.30 -10.40 12.34
N GLN A 617 20.25 -9.56 13.37
CA GLN A 617 19.75 -9.94 14.70
C GLN A 617 18.25 -10.24 14.69
N ARG A 618 17.42 -9.44 14.02
CA ARG A 618 15.97 -9.66 13.84
C ARG A 618 15.67 -10.90 12.99
N GLY A 619 16.58 -11.27 12.07
CA GLY A 619 16.45 -12.44 11.21
C GLY A 619 15.45 -12.26 10.07
N ASP A 620 15.25 -13.30 9.28
CA ASP A 620 14.54 -13.25 8.01
C ASP A 620 13.07 -13.66 8.13
N GLU A 621 12.72 -14.45 9.13
CA GLU A 621 11.36 -14.90 9.41
C GLU A 621 10.50 -13.80 10.02
N ALA A 622 9.25 -13.67 9.53
CA ALA A 622 8.27 -12.75 10.09
C ALA A 622 6.86 -12.98 9.53
N THR A 623 5.93 -12.06 9.81
CA THR A 623 4.60 -11.95 9.19
C THR A 623 4.70 -11.26 7.82
N GLY A 624 3.65 -11.34 7.00
CA GLY A 624 3.65 -10.87 5.61
C GLY A 624 4.16 -9.44 5.41
N TRP A 625 3.54 -8.44 6.06
CA TRP A 625 3.98 -7.04 5.92
C TRP A 625 5.42 -6.82 6.43
N SER A 626 5.82 -7.54 7.48
CA SER A 626 7.19 -7.41 7.99
C SER A 626 8.21 -7.96 6.99
N ILE A 627 7.89 -9.05 6.30
CA ILE A 627 8.68 -9.56 5.18
C ILE A 627 8.72 -8.53 4.04
N GLY A 628 7.57 -7.92 3.69
CA GLY A 628 7.49 -6.82 2.74
C GLY A 628 8.41 -5.66 3.11
N TRP A 629 8.46 -5.25 4.39
CA TRP A 629 9.39 -4.22 4.86
C TRP A 629 10.86 -4.67 4.75
N LYS A 630 11.16 -5.91 5.14
CA LYS A 630 12.53 -6.46 5.04
C LYS A 630 13.05 -6.50 3.61
N ILE A 631 12.20 -6.77 2.60
CA ILE A 631 12.61 -6.69 1.18
C ILE A 631 13.11 -5.28 0.87
N ASN A 632 12.36 -4.23 1.26
CA ASN A 632 12.75 -2.83 1.07
C ASN A 632 14.03 -2.47 1.82
N LEU A 633 14.18 -2.92 3.07
CA LEU A 633 15.37 -2.68 3.89
C LEU A 633 16.60 -3.34 3.28
N TRP A 634 16.53 -4.61 2.85
CA TRP A 634 17.66 -5.30 2.20
C TRP A 634 17.96 -4.73 0.81
N ALA A 635 16.94 -4.23 0.07
CA ALA A 635 17.18 -3.47 -1.15
C ALA A 635 18.01 -2.19 -0.87
N ARG A 636 17.65 -1.44 0.21
CA ARG A 636 18.42 -0.27 0.65
C ARG A 636 19.81 -0.62 1.17
N MET A 637 20.00 -1.83 1.72
CA MET A 637 21.32 -2.38 2.03
C MET A 637 22.17 -2.73 0.80
N GLN A 638 21.63 -2.58 -0.42
CA GLN A 638 22.25 -2.95 -1.68
C GLN A 638 22.59 -4.46 -1.76
N ASP A 639 21.85 -5.28 -1.03
CA ASP A 639 22.01 -6.73 -0.99
C ASP A 639 20.81 -7.42 -1.68
N GLY A 640 20.88 -7.49 -3.01
CA GLY A 640 19.82 -8.06 -3.85
C GLY A 640 19.59 -9.54 -3.60
N ASN A 641 20.65 -10.30 -3.32
CA ASN A 641 20.55 -11.73 -3.02
C ASN A 641 19.85 -11.98 -1.68
N HIS A 642 20.11 -11.15 -0.68
CA HIS A 642 19.39 -11.25 0.59
C HIS A 642 17.92 -10.80 0.44
N ALA A 643 17.65 -9.70 -0.30
CA ALA A 643 16.29 -9.29 -0.62
C ALA A 643 15.51 -10.41 -1.33
N TYR A 644 16.14 -11.10 -2.29
CA TYR A 644 15.53 -12.23 -2.98
C TYR A 644 15.29 -13.45 -2.07
N LYS A 645 16.20 -13.72 -1.13
CA LYS A 645 15.96 -14.72 -0.09
C LYS A 645 14.69 -14.40 0.74
N ILE A 646 14.49 -13.14 1.09
CA ILE A 646 13.28 -12.70 1.78
C ILE A 646 12.02 -12.86 0.90
N ILE A 647 12.12 -12.60 -0.42
CA ILE A 647 11.06 -12.88 -1.39
C ILE A 647 10.70 -14.37 -1.39
N ARG A 648 11.67 -15.27 -1.35
CA ARG A 648 11.43 -16.71 -1.27
C ARG A 648 10.66 -17.10 0.01
N ASN A 649 11.00 -16.50 1.15
CA ASN A 649 10.26 -16.72 2.41
C ASN A 649 8.80 -16.22 2.30
N LEU A 650 8.52 -15.14 1.57
CA LEU A 650 7.17 -14.66 1.32
C LEU A 650 6.33 -15.71 0.57
N PHE A 651 6.87 -16.28 -0.51
CA PHE A 651 6.16 -17.31 -1.29
C PHE A 651 6.01 -18.63 -0.52
N GLU A 652 6.95 -18.98 0.34
CA GLU A 652 6.93 -20.26 1.07
C GLU A 652 5.82 -20.33 2.12
N GLY A 653 5.53 -19.24 2.82
CA GLY A 653 4.61 -19.32 3.95
C GLY A 653 3.76 -18.08 4.20
N ARG A 654 3.87 -17.06 3.35
CA ARG A 654 3.19 -15.78 3.54
C ARG A 654 2.44 -15.31 2.28
N THR A 655 2.06 -16.25 1.41
CA THR A 655 1.28 -15.97 0.21
C THR A 655 0.13 -16.98 0.10
N TYR A 656 -1.10 -16.47 0.06
CA TYR A 656 -2.29 -17.28 -0.19
C TYR A 656 -2.40 -17.73 -1.66
N PRO A 657 -3.23 -18.75 -1.96
CA PRO A 657 -3.35 -19.27 -3.33
C PRO A 657 -3.74 -18.23 -4.38
N ASN A 658 -4.43 -17.15 -4.01
CA ASN A 658 -4.81 -16.02 -4.88
C ASN A 658 -3.80 -14.86 -4.87
N LEU A 659 -2.57 -15.09 -4.42
CA LEU A 659 -1.49 -14.12 -4.25
C LEU A 659 -1.75 -13.03 -3.19
N PHE A 660 -2.80 -13.10 -2.40
CA PHE A 660 -2.95 -12.25 -1.23
C PHE A 660 -1.85 -12.52 -0.21
N ASP A 661 -1.37 -11.47 0.44
CA ASP A 661 -0.40 -11.58 1.53
C ASP A 661 -1.01 -12.25 2.78
N ALA A 662 -0.23 -13.09 3.42
CA ALA A 662 -0.61 -13.78 4.65
C ALA A 662 0.15 -13.25 5.86
N HIS A 663 -0.55 -12.46 6.67
CA HIS A 663 0.00 -12.08 7.99
C HIS A 663 0.20 -13.32 8.89
N PRO A 664 -0.64 -14.42 9.05
CA PRO A 664 -2.07 -14.63 8.82
C PRO A 664 -2.98 -14.01 9.90
N PRO A 665 -4.29 -13.70 9.66
CA PRO A 665 -4.98 -13.78 8.38
C PRO A 665 -4.53 -12.72 7.37
N PHE A 666 -5.24 -12.59 6.22
CA PHE A 666 -4.94 -11.65 5.16
C PHE A 666 -4.81 -10.20 5.66
N GLN A 667 -3.73 -9.57 5.25
CA GLN A 667 -3.50 -8.13 5.26
C GLN A 667 -2.89 -7.73 3.92
N ILE A 668 -3.35 -6.62 3.32
CA ILE A 668 -2.95 -6.27 1.94
C ILE A 668 -1.57 -5.60 1.86
N ASP A 669 -1.11 -5.07 2.97
CA ASP A 669 0.11 -4.27 3.07
C ASP A 669 1.37 -5.02 2.59
N GLY A 670 1.48 -6.32 2.87
CA GLY A 670 2.59 -7.14 2.38
C GLY A 670 2.62 -7.24 0.84
N ASN A 671 1.48 -7.23 0.15
CA ASN A 671 1.42 -7.14 -1.31
C ASN A 671 2.03 -5.83 -1.83
N PHE A 672 1.70 -4.71 -1.19
CA PHE A 672 2.22 -3.40 -1.57
C PHE A 672 3.69 -3.22 -1.19
N GLY A 673 4.08 -3.73 0.00
CA GLY A 673 5.46 -3.76 0.45
C GLY A 673 6.38 -4.56 -0.48
N TYR A 674 5.89 -5.68 -1.00
CA TYR A 674 6.59 -6.46 -2.03
C TYR A 674 6.81 -5.64 -3.30
N THR A 675 5.76 -5.01 -3.82
CA THR A 675 5.84 -4.21 -5.05
C THR A 675 6.81 -3.03 -4.89
N ALA A 676 6.76 -2.32 -3.77
CA ALA A 676 7.71 -1.25 -3.45
C ALA A 676 9.14 -1.79 -3.32
N GLY A 677 9.32 -2.94 -2.66
CA GLY A 677 10.62 -3.58 -2.47
C GLY A 677 11.29 -4.00 -3.77
N VAL A 678 10.54 -4.59 -4.71
CA VAL A 678 11.06 -4.91 -6.05
C VAL A 678 11.43 -3.63 -6.81
N ALA A 679 10.64 -2.56 -6.70
CA ALA A 679 11.00 -1.28 -7.29
C ALA A 679 12.31 -0.72 -6.69
N GLU A 680 12.50 -0.78 -5.36
CA GLU A 680 13.75 -0.38 -4.67
C GLU A 680 14.96 -1.26 -5.06
N MET A 681 14.75 -2.53 -5.40
CA MET A 681 15.82 -3.38 -5.93
C MET A 681 16.31 -2.92 -7.30
N LEU A 682 15.44 -2.29 -8.10
CA LEU A 682 15.73 -1.85 -9.46
C LEU A 682 16.16 -0.39 -9.54
N VAL A 683 15.55 0.50 -8.78
CA VAL A 683 15.83 1.95 -8.79
C VAL A 683 15.72 2.52 -7.38
N GLN A 684 16.75 3.27 -6.97
CA GLN A 684 16.69 4.11 -5.77
C GLN A 684 16.97 5.56 -6.13
N SER A 685 16.22 6.49 -5.56
CA SER A 685 16.37 7.92 -5.82
C SER A 685 16.34 8.76 -4.52
N TYR A 686 16.77 8.17 -3.43
CA TYR A 686 17.12 8.88 -2.21
C TYR A 686 18.62 9.22 -2.23
N ASP A 687 19.22 9.79 -1.26
CA ASP A 687 20.66 9.95 -1.14
C ASP A 687 21.31 10.71 -2.34
N GLU A 688 20.66 11.75 -2.80
CA GLU A 688 21.13 12.73 -3.81
C GLU A 688 21.45 12.16 -5.20
N ALA A 689 21.12 10.93 -5.50
CA ALA A 689 21.38 10.31 -6.81
C ALA A 689 20.29 9.32 -7.21
N LEU A 690 20.13 9.17 -8.51
CA LEU A 690 19.40 8.08 -9.13
C LEU A 690 20.33 6.87 -9.26
N HIS A 691 20.18 5.88 -8.38
CA HIS A 691 20.98 4.66 -8.40
C HIS A 691 20.26 3.58 -9.24
N LEU A 692 20.90 3.16 -10.33
CA LEU A 692 20.38 2.18 -11.26
C LEU A 692 20.84 0.78 -10.87
N LEU A 693 19.89 -0.16 -10.73
CA LEU A 693 20.09 -1.56 -10.33
C LEU A 693 20.90 -1.72 -9.03
N PRO A 694 20.52 -1.02 -7.94
CA PRO A 694 21.30 -1.03 -6.69
C PRO A 694 21.31 -2.38 -5.97
N ALA A 695 20.30 -3.23 -6.18
CA ALA A 695 20.11 -4.48 -5.44
C ALA A 695 19.54 -5.60 -6.32
N LEU A 696 20.13 -5.80 -7.50
CA LEU A 696 19.71 -6.86 -8.42
C LEU A 696 20.22 -8.22 -7.91
N PRO A 697 19.35 -9.25 -7.76
CA PRO A 697 19.78 -10.59 -7.34
C PRO A 697 20.38 -11.38 -8.52
N ASP A 698 21.19 -12.39 -8.20
CA ASP A 698 21.81 -13.24 -9.19
C ASP A 698 20.80 -14.02 -10.05
N GLU A 699 19.60 -14.29 -9.54
CA GLU A 699 18.52 -14.96 -10.25
C GLU A 699 17.90 -14.11 -11.37
N TRP A 700 17.99 -12.78 -11.28
CA TRP A 700 17.42 -11.85 -12.26
C TRP A 700 18.47 -11.30 -13.21
N ARG A 701 19.24 -12.20 -13.84
CA ARG A 701 20.41 -11.85 -14.66
C ARG A 701 20.09 -10.99 -15.88
N SER A 702 18.91 -11.09 -16.44
CA SER A 702 18.51 -10.32 -17.61
C SER A 702 17.06 -9.91 -17.51
N GLY A 703 16.77 -8.70 -17.92
CA GLY A 703 15.41 -8.17 -17.89
C GLY A 703 15.36 -6.75 -18.41
N LYS A 704 14.16 -6.21 -18.38
CA LYS A 704 13.88 -4.80 -18.69
C LYS A 704 12.72 -4.29 -17.84
N VAL A 705 12.76 -3.03 -17.52
CA VAL A 705 11.66 -2.32 -16.89
C VAL A 705 11.45 -0.99 -17.61
N ALA A 706 10.20 -0.59 -17.78
CA ALA A 706 9.84 0.71 -18.35
C ALA A 706 8.78 1.38 -17.48
N GLY A 707 8.94 2.70 -17.27
CA GLY A 707 7.94 3.52 -16.59
C GLY A 707 8.11 3.66 -15.08
N LEU A 708 9.23 3.23 -14.47
CA LEU A 708 9.51 3.56 -13.08
C LEU A 708 9.68 5.06 -12.88
N LYS A 709 9.16 5.58 -11.78
CA LYS A 709 9.36 6.98 -11.39
C LYS A 709 10.46 7.13 -10.36
N ALA A 710 11.12 8.28 -10.39
CA ALA A 710 12.15 8.63 -9.43
C ALA A 710 11.96 10.07 -8.94
N ARG A 711 12.47 10.37 -7.74
CA ARG A 711 12.56 11.75 -7.24
C ARG A 711 13.36 12.60 -8.23
N GLY A 712 13.12 13.90 -8.25
CA GLY A 712 13.62 14.77 -9.30
C GLY A 712 12.72 14.83 -10.54
N CYS A 713 11.54 14.22 -10.47
CA CYS A 713 10.55 14.18 -11.55
C CYS A 713 11.07 13.44 -12.80
N PHE A 714 11.77 12.34 -12.59
CA PHE A 714 12.28 11.49 -13.67
C PHE A 714 11.43 10.24 -13.89
N THR A 715 11.34 9.81 -15.16
CA THR A 715 10.82 8.50 -15.56
C THR A 715 11.98 7.67 -16.10
N VAL A 716 12.09 6.43 -15.68
CA VAL A 716 13.25 5.56 -15.90
C VAL A 716 12.82 4.26 -16.59
N ASP A 717 13.40 4.03 -17.76
CA ASP A 717 13.37 2.74 -18.43
C ASP A 717 14.79 2.15 -18.40
N MET A 718 14.91 0.83 -18.18
CA MET A 718 16.21 0.14 -18.11
C MET A 718 16.14 -1.23 -18.79
N GLU A 719 17.27 -1.62 -19.38
CA GLU A 719 17.54 -3.00 -19.80
C GLU A 719 18.87 -3.44 -19.16
N TRP A 720 18.90 -4.69 -18.67
CA TRP A 720 20.11 -5.28 -18.11
C TRP A 720 20.33 -6.70 -18.65
N ARG A 721 21.59 -7.11 -18.66
CA ARG A 721 22.00 -8.43 -19.12
C ARG A 721 23.23 -8.93 -18.37
N GLY A 722 23.21 -10.19 -17.94
CA GLY A 722 24.30 -10.79 -17.17
C GLY A 722 24.50 -10.16 -15.78
N GLY A 723 23.46 -9.57 -15.21
CA GLY A 723 23.52 -8.88 -13.92
C GLY A 723 23.99 -7.42 -14.00
N GLU A 724 24.23 -6.87 -15.20
CA GLU A 724 24.72 -5.51 -15.39
C GLU A 724 23.80 -4.68 -16.29
N LEU A 725 23.71 -3.37 -15.99
CA LEU A 725 22.96 -2.43 -16.82
C LEU A 725 23.52 -2.44 -18.25
N LEU A 726 22.65 -2.62 -19.24
CA LEU A 726 22.97 -2.48 -20.65
C LEU A 726 22.69 -1.05 -21.11
N SER A 727 21.51 -0.54 -20.83
CA SER A 727 21.10 0.82 -21.14
C SER A 727 19.99 1.30 -20.21
N ALA A 728 19.92 2.61 -20.02
CA ALA A 728 18.80 3.29 -19.40
C ALA A 728 18.33 4.45 -20.29
N LYS A 729 17.02 4.64 -20.40
CA LYS A 729 16.39 5.82 -20.98
C LYS A 729 15.71 6.58 -19.84
N ILE A 730 16.10 7.83 -19.67
CA ILE A 730 15.59 8.66 -18.59
C ILE A 730 14.91 9.89 -19.20
N LYS A 731 13.63 10.06 -18.87
CA LYS A 731 12.85 11.25 -19.25
C LYS A 731 12.83 12.22 -18.07
N SER A 732 13.20 13.46 -18.31
CA SER A 732 13.10 14.54 -17.31
C SER A 732 11.79 15.31 -17.50
N GLU A 733 10.94 15.37 -16.48
CA GLU A 733 9.68 16.11 -16.56
C GLU A 733 9.87 17.61 -16.25
N LYS A 734 10.85 17.97 -15.41
CA LYS A 734 11.03 19.33 -14.89
C LYS A 734 12.39 19.97 -15.24
N GLY A 735 13.36 19.20 -15.75
CA GLY A 735 14.73 19.67 -15.95
C GLY A 735 15.55 19.64 -14.66
N GLY A 736 16.74 20.25 -14.72
CA GLY A 736 17.72 20.31 -13.64
C GLY A 736 18.73 19.17 -13.64
N ASN A 737 19.66 19.19 -12.70
CA ASN A 737 20.73 18.21 -12.64
C ASN A 737 20.20 16.82 -12.28
N LEU A 738 20.51 15.85 -13.13
CA LEU A 738 20.30 14.41 -12.87
C LEU A 738 21.64 13.81 -12.47
N ARG A 739 21.81 13.47 -11.19
CA ARG A 739 22.94 12.66 -10.73
C ARG A 739 22.62 11.19 -10.84
N ILE A 740 23.43 10.44 -11.59
CA ILE A 740 23.27 9.00 -11.80
C ILE A 740 24.37 8.27 -11.05
N ARG A 741 23.99 7.22 -10.30
CA ARG A 741 24.88 6.30 -9.61
C ARG A 741 24.74 4.88 -10.18
N SER A 742 25.87 4.20 -10.39
CA SER A 742 25.91 2.84 -10.93
C SER A 742 27.13 2.08 -10.43
N PHE A 743 27.04 0.74 -10.34
CA PHE A 743 28.19 -0.11 -10.04
C PHE A 743 29.16 -0.31 -11.23
N ILE A 744 28.74 0.08 -12.42
CA ILE A 744 29.55 -0.02 -13.64
C ILE A 744 29.77 1.36 -14.28
N PRO A 745 30.86 1.55 -15.05
CA PRO A 745 31.05 2.76 -15.80
C PRO A 745 30.00 2.96 -16.88
N LEU A 746 29.54 4.20 -17.02
CA LEU A 746 28.50 4.61 -17.96
C LEU A 746 29.02 5.65 -18.95
N LYS A 747 28.34 5.73 -20.11
CA LYS A 747 28.52 6.77 -21.13
C LYS A 747 27.16 7.29 -21.59
N GLY A 748 27.10 8.55 -21.99
CA GLY A 748 25.91 9.19 -22.52
C GLY A 748 26.26 10.61 -22.99
N LYS A 749 25.46 11.16 -23.90
CA LYS A 749 25.68 12.53 -24.38
C LYS A 749 25.42 13.50 -23.21
N GLY A 750 26.38 14.33 -22.92
CA GLY A 750 26.32 15.33 -21.83
C GLY A 750 26.63 14.80 -20.45
N LEU A 751 26.87 13.48 -20.30
CA LEU A 751 27.20 12.85 -19.03
C LEU A 751 28.64 13.21 -18.65
N VAL A 752 28.81 13.79 -17.46
CA VAL A 752 30.12 14.17 -16.91
C VAL A 752 30.33 13.50 -15.55
N LYS A 753 31.56 13.29 -15.11
CA LYS A 753 31.83 12.76 -13.77
C LYS A 753 31.23 13.72 -12.73
N ALA A 754 30.49 13.19 -11.75
CA ALA A 754 29.88 13.98 -10.70
C ALA A 754 30.95 14.63 -9.80
N GLU A 755 30.72 15.86 -9.41
CA GLU A 755 31.57 16.62 -8.48
C GLU A 755 30.69 17.43 -7.51
N GLY A 756 31.11 17.53 -6.26
CA GLY A 756 30.42 18.30 -5.24
C GLY A 756 29.03 17.78 -4.89
N LYS A 757 28.20 18.65 -4.33
CA LYS A 757 26.81 18.36 -3.92
C LYS A 757 25.88 18.43 -5.14
N ASN A 758 24.84 17.61 -5.14
CA ASN A 758 23.79 17.71 -6.16
C ASN A 758 22.90 18.91 -5.86
N GLU A 759 22.84 19.88 -6.78
CA GLU A 759 22.05 21.11 -6.62
C GLU A 759 20.54 20.92 -6.95
N ASN A 760 20.14 19.74 -7.39
CA ASN A 760 18.73 19.46 -7.66
C ASN A 760 17.93 19.44 -6.35
N PRO A 761 16.93 20.33 -6.15
CA PRO A 761 16.24 20.49 -4.89
C PRO A 761 15.39 19.27 -4.47
N TYR A 762 15.05 18.40 -5.41
CA TYR A 762 14.27 17.19 -5.14
C TYR A 762 15.09 16.04 -4.52
N TYR A 763 16.42 16.20 -4.43
CA TYR A 763 17.33 15.23 -3.81
C TYR A 763 17.93 15.72 -2.50
N CYS A 764 17.60 16.93 -2.05
CA CYS A 764 18.12 17.48 -0.81
C CYS A 764 17.56 16.71 0.39
N ASN A 765 18.45 16.02 1.11
CA ASN A 765 18.18 15.41 2.38
C ASN A 765 18.74 16.28 3.51
N ALA A 766 18.01 16.34 4.62
CA ALA A 766 18.52 17.04 5.80
C ALA A 766 19.74 16.28 6.37
N GLU A 767 20.73 17.01 6.81
CA GLU A 767 21.89 16.44 7.50
C GLU A 767 21.49 15.99 8.90
N ILE A 768 21.81 14.75 9.25
CA ILE A 768 21.61 14.21 10.58
C ILE A 768 22.83 14.45 11.46
N LYS A 769 22.67 14.38 12.76
CA LYS A 769 23.77 14.41 13.72
C LYS A 769 24.65 13.16 13.62
N GLU A 770 25.95 13.32 13.92
CA GLU A 770 26.83 12.17 14.12
C GLU A 770 26.24 11.20 15.15
N PRO A 771 26.31 9.89 14.90
CA PRO A 771 25.79 8.90 15.83
C PRO A 771 26.60 8.84 17.12
N LEU A 772 25.93 8.55 18.22
CA LEU A 772 26.62 8.19 19.46
C LEU A 772 26.93 6.70 19.44
N VAL A 773 28.21 6.38 19.64
CA VAL A 773 28.69 4.99 19.68
C VAL A 773 28.87 4.57 21.12
N SER A 774 28.39 3.35 21.47
CA SER A 774 28.63 2.74 22.78
C SER A 774 30.12 2.71 23.07
N LYS A 775 30.50 3.00 24.32
CA LYS A 775 31.91 2.96 24.78
C LYS A 775 32.46 1.54 24.86
N GLU A 776 31.62 0.53 24.79
CA GLU A 776 31.99 -0.89 24.89
C GLU A 776 32.46 -1.48 23.57
N ILE A 777 32.35 -0.75 22.45
CA ILE A 777 32.67 -1.23 21.10
C ILE A 777 33.52 -0.23 20.30
N VAL A 778 34.07 -0.75 19.21
CA VAL A 778 34.51 0.07 18.07
C VAL A 778 33.45 -0.08 16.97
N ALA A 779 32.96 1.03 16.46
CA ALA A 779 31.91 1.01 15.42
C ALA A 779 32.41 0.30 14.16
N GLU A 780 31.59 -0.58 13.63
CA GLU A 780 31.85 -1.29 12.39
C GLU A 780 31.53 -0.42 11.18
N TYR A 781 32.17 -0.72 10.05
CA TYR A 781 31.93 -0.07 8.77
C TYR A 781 31.53 -1.11 7.70
N PRO A 782 30.68 -0.75 6.76
CA PRO A 782 30.30 -1.65 5.67
C PRO A 782 31.44 -1.80 4.66
N VAL A 783 31.50 -2.97 4.04
CA VAL A 783 32.26 -3.13 2.78
C VAL A 783 31.33 -2.74 1.64
N LEU A 784 31.65 -1.62 0.98
CA LEU A 784 30.83 -1.09 -0.11
C LEU A 784 31.41 -1.48 -1.47
N PHE A 785 30.52 -1.72 -2.42
CA PHE A 785 30.90 -1.83 -3.83
C PHE A 785 31.36 -0.46 -4.36
N LYS A 786 32.30 -0.51 -5.32
CA LYS A 786 32.70 0.70 -6.03
C LYS A 786 31.53 1.24 -6.83
N VAL A 787 31.26 2.52 -6.67
CA VAL A 787 30.24 3.24 -7.47
C VAL A 787 30.89 4.24 -8.40
N TYR A 788 30.20 4.51 -9.49
CA TYR A 788 30.51 5.56 -10.45
C TYR A 788 29.33 6.54 -10.44
N GLU A 789 29.66 7.82 -10.27
CA GLU A 789 28.65 8.87 -10.25
C GLU A 789 28.89 9.87 -11.37
N TYR A 790 27.78 10.29 -11.99
CA TYR A 790 27.79 11.20 -13.11
C TYR A 790 26.69 12.24 -12.93
N ASP A 791 26.97 13.47 -13.37
CA ASP A 791 25.99 14.55 -13.49
C ASP A 791 25.58 14.73 -14.96
N LEU A 792 24.32 15.02 -15.16
CA LEU A 792 23.72 15.33 -16.45
C LEU A 792 22.75 16.49 -16.28
N GLU A 793 23.06 17.65 -16.87
CA GLU A 793 22.10 18.74 -16.93
C GLU A 793 20.96 18.37 -17.88
N THR A 794 19.73 18.44 -17.37
CA THR A 794 18.54 18.02 -18.12
C THR A 794 17.60 19.18 -18.40
N GLU A 795 16.89 19.08 -19.53
CA GLU A 795 15.83 20.00 -19.93
C GLU A 795 14.46 19.35 -19.74
N ALA A 796 13.46 20.14 -19.31
CA ALA A 796 12.11 19.68 -19.13
C ALA A 796 11.53 19.08 -20.41
N GLY A 797 10.91 17.90 -20.30
CA GLY A 797 10.32 17.15 -21.41
C GLY A 797 11.29 16.35 -22.25
N SER A 798 12.61 16.44 -22.00
CA SER A 798 13.64 15.76 -22.79
C SER A 798 13.93 14.34 -22.31
N GLU A 799 14.41 13.50 -23.23
CA GLU A 799 14.84 12.12 -22.98
C GLU A 799 16.35 11.95 -23.19
N TYR A 800 16.96 11.18 -22.31
CA TYR A 800 18.40 10.92 -22.30
C TYR A 800 18.67 9.42 -22.29
N VAL A 801 19.60 8.99 -23.13
CA VAL A 801 20.02 7.58 -23.22
C VAL A 801 21.40 7.42 -22.61
N ILE A 802 21.50 6.57 -21.62
CA ILE A 802 22.72 6.20 -20.90
C ILE A 802 23.00 4.74 -21.18
N GLN A 803 24.27 4.39 -21.41
CA GLN A 803 24.67 3.04 -21.75
C GLN A 803 25.91 2.64 -20.95
N ARG A 804 26.10 1.36 -20.80
CA ARG A 804 27.35 0.77 -20.31
C ARG A 804 28.50 1.23 -21.20
N LEU A 805 29.64 1.62 -20.58
CA LEU A 805 30.87 2.03 -21.30
C LEU A 805 31.46 0.84 -22.06
#